data_6e3464e25519d84a33fe5ba62733167b
#
_entry.id   6e3464e25519d84a33fe5ba62733167b
#
_cell.length_a   1.000
_cell.length_b   1.000
_cell.length_c   1.000
_cell.angle_alpha   90.00
_cell.angle_beta   90.00
_cell.angle_gamma   90.00
#
_symmetry.space_group_name_H-M   'P 1'
#
loop_
_entity.id
_entity.type
_entity.pdbx_description
1 polymer ?
#
loop_
_entity_poly.entity_id
_entity_poly.type
_entity_poly.pdbx_seq_one_letter_code
_entity_poly.pdbx_strand_id
1 'polypeptide(L)'
;MARATPIERYRNIGISAHIDAGKTTTTERILFYTGVNHKLGEVHDGAATMDWMEQEQERGITITSAATTCFWRGMDMSYPQHRLNIIDTPGHVDFTIEVERSMRVLDGACMVYCAVGGVQPQSETVWRQANKYKVPRLAFVNKMDRTGANFFKVVEQIKTRLKGNPVPIVIPIGAEDGFKGVVDLVRMKAVIWDEASQGMKFEYQDIPADLVDTAKEWREKMVETAAEASEELMNKYLEEGDLSEEEIKKGLRLRTIATEIQPMLCGTAFKNKGVQCMLDAVIDYLPSPVDIPPVAGTDDSEKETSRKADDGEKFSALAFKLMTDPFVGQLTFVRVYSGVLKKGDTVLNTVKGKKERIGRIVQMHANERAEIDEIIAGDIAACVGLKEVTTGETLADPAAPIILERMVFPEPVIAQAVEPKSKADQEKMGIALSRLAAEDPSFRVRTDEESGQTIIAGMGELHLEILVDRMRREFNVEANVGKPQVAYRETIRKSATDVEGKFVRQSGGKGQYGHVVFTIEPNEPGKGFEFFDEIKGGVVPREYIPAVQKGVEEAMTSGVLAGYPVVDVKVHLTFGSDHEVDSSDQAFKMAAIFGFKEAARRANPVILEPMMAVEVETPEEYAGTVMGDLSSRRGMVQGMEDMVGGGKAIKAEVPLSQMFGYATELRSMTQGRANYTMEFKHYAEAPKNVADAIIAARAK
;
A
#
# COMPACT_ATOMS: atom_id res chain seq x y z
N MET A 1 -18.40 20.84 21.39
CA MET A 1 -17.27 21.57 21.99
C MET A 1 -16.42 22.20 20.89
N ALA A 2 -15.76 23.33 21.16
CA ALA A 2 -14.83 23.92 20.21
C ALA A 2 -13.62 23.00 20.04
N ARG A 3 -13.08 22.86 18.80
CA ARG A 3 -11.85 22.11 18.54
C ARG A 3 -10.67 22.73 19.29
N ALA A 4 -9.84 21.92 19.91
CA ALA A 4 -8.59 22.36 20.51
C ALA A 4 -7.61 22.89 19.45
N THR A 5 -7.55 22.22 18.30
CA THR A 5 -6.78 22.62 17.11
C THR A 5 -7.74 22.78 15.94
N PRO A 6 -7.74 23.93 15.24
CA PRO A 6 -8.53 24.09 14.00
C PRO A 6 -8.17 23.03 12.96
N ILE A 7 -9.15 22.56 12.19
CA ILE A 7 -8.95 21.51 11.21
C ILE A 7 -7.94 21.90 10.13
N GLU A 8 -7.82 23.17 9.81
CA GLU A 8 -6.84 23.71 8.86
C GLU A 8 -5.39 23.52 9.32
N ARG A 9 -5.19 23.26 10.61
CA ARG A 9 -3.88 22.98 11.21
C ARG A 9 -3.62 21.50 11.47
N TYR A 10 -4.45 20.61 10.95
CA TYR A 10 -4.21 19.18 10.96
C TYR A 10 -3.35 18.79 9.75
N ARG A 11 -2.42 17.85 9.96
CA ARG A 11 -1.64 17.23 8.89
C ARG A 11 -1.62 15.72 9.13
N ASN A 12 -2.31 14.98 8.29
CA ASN A 12 -2.26 13.50 8.30
C ASN A 12 -1.23 13.08 7.27
N ILE A 13 -0.04 12.76 7.71
CA ILE A 13 1.10 12.51 6.84
C ILE A 13 1.70 11.13 7.04
N GLY A 14 2.17 10.54 5.95
CA GLY A 14 2.94 9.31 5.97
C GLY A 14 4.41 9.55 5.69
N ILE A 15 5.24 8.75 6.32
CA ILE A 15 6.67 8.68 6.02
C ILE A 15 6.89 7.38 5.27
N SER A 16 7.35 7.47 4.04
CA SER A 16 7.58 6.32 3.16
C SER A 16 8.97 6.39 2.54
N ALA A 17 9.58 5.24 2.35
CA ALA A 17 10.92 5.13 1.77
C ALA A 17 11.18 3.71 1.28
N HIS A 18 12.22 3.53 0.47
CA HIS A 18 12.81 2.21 0.27
C HIS A 18 13.62 1.77 1.49
N ILE A 19 13.95 0.49 1.54
CA ILE A 19 14.77 -0.09 2.61
C ILE A 19 16.10 0.68 2.70
N ASP A 20 16.57 0.91 3.90
CA ASP A 20 17.83 1.60 4.21
C ASP A 20 17.94 3.06 3.78
N ALA A 21 16.85 3.72 3.38
CA ALA A 21 16.88 5.15 3.12
C ALA A 21 16.92 6.01 4.41
N GLY A 22 16.74 5.39 5.56
CA GLY A 22 16.74 6.08 6.85
C GLY A 22 15.36 6.59 7.28
N LYS A 23 14.31 5.91 6.86
CA LYS A 23 12.92 6.25 7.20
C LYS A 23 12.70 6.30 8.70
N THR A 24 12.99 5.21 9.41
CA THR A 24 12.78 5.10 10.85
C THR A 24 13.61 6.13 11.63
N THR A 25 14.86 6.33 11.23
CA THR A 25 15.71 7.38 11.83
C THR A 25 15.08 8.77 11.63
N THR A 26 14.56 9.05 10.44
CA THR A 26 13.87 10.33 10.17
C THR A 26 12.64 10.50 11.06
N THR A 27 11.82 9.47 11.20
CA THR A 27 10.64 9.47 12.06
C THR A 27 11.02 9.69 13.53
N GLU A 28 12.04 9.02 14.03
CA GLU A 28 12.55 9.21 15.40
C GLU A 28 13.03 10.64 15.65
N ARG A 29 13.67 11.29 14.67
CA ARG A 29 14.06 12.69 14.77
C ARG A 29 12.84 13.64 14.81
N ILE A 30 11.80 13.32 14.03
CA ILE A 30 10.53 14.07 14.09
C ILE A 30 9.94 13.99 15.50
N LEU A 31 9.87 12.82 16.09
CA LEU A 31 9.35 12.62 17.45
C LEU A 31 10.19 13.33 18.51
N PHE A 32 11.50 13.35 18.34
CA PHE A 32 12.41 14.07 19.21
C PHE A 32 12.21 15.59 19.13
N TYR A 33 12.20 16.18 17.93
CA TYR A 33 12.04 17.62 17.74
C TYR A 33 10.66 18.15 18.11
N THR A 34 9.63 17.31 18.02
CA THR A 34 8.27 17.67 18.43
C THR A 34 8.01 17.44 19.94
N GLY A 35 9.01 16.95 20.68
CA GLY A 35 8.93 16.76 22.13
C GLY A 35 8.21 15.50 22.59
N VAL A 36 7.85 14.59 21.68
CA VAL A 36 7.23 13.29 22.02
C VAL A 36 8.26 12.38 22.70
N ASN A 37 9.48 12.33 22.17
CA ASN A 37 10.60 11.59 22.76
C ASN A 37 11.58 12.54 23.42
N HIS A 38 12.06 12.16 24.59
CA HIS A 38 13.10 12.92 25.33
C HIS A 38 14.52 12.50 24.98
N LYS A 39 14.66 11.32 24.34
CA LYS A 39 15.94 10.78 23.87
C LYS A 39 15.81 10.35 22.40
N LEU A 40 16.93 10.40 21.70
CA LEU A 40 17.00 9.85 20.35
C LEU A 40 16.97 8.32 20.41
N GLY A 41 15.99 7.71 19.74
CA GLY A 41 15.95 6.27 19.51
C GLY A 41 16.79 5.92 18.28
N GLU A 42 17.66 4.91 18.40
CA GLU A 42 18.46 4.41 17.28
C GLU A 42 17.96 3.04 16.81
N VAL A 43 17.80 2.87 15.49
CA VAL A 43 17.31 1.63 14.89
C VAL A 43 18.24 0.45 15.21
N HIS A 44 19.55 0.67 15.14
CA HIS A 44 20.55 -0.38 15.40
C HIS A 44 20.55 -0.88 16.84
N ASP A 45 20.07 -0.07 17.77
CA ASP A 45 19.97 -0.43 19.18
C ASP A 45 18.60 -1.01 19.56
N GLY A 46 17.68 -1.14 18.57
CA GLY A 46 16.31 -1.59 18.81
C GLY A 46 15.46 -0.62 19.64
N ALA A 47 15.87 0.64 19.70
CA ALA A 47 15.28 1.66 20.56
C ALA A 47 14.30 2.60 19.83
N ALA A 48 13.95 2.30 18.57
CA ALA A 48 13.04 3.12 17.79
C ALA A 48 11.60 3.01 18.31
N THR A 49 10.98 4.15 18.61
CA THR A 49 9.63 4.23 19.22
C THR A 49 8.52 3.70 18.31
N MET A 50 8.64 3.92 17.00
CA MET A 50 7.63 3.49 16.03
C MET A 50 7.76 2.01 15.65
N ASP A 51 8.88 1.37 15.95
CA ASP A 51 9.10 -0.06 15.77
C ASP A 51 8.68 -0.80 17.05
N TRP A 52 7.38 -0.98 17.23
CA TRP A 52 6.80 -1.53 18.45
C TRP A 52 6.77 -3.07 18.49
N MET A 53 6.87 -3.74 17.34
CA MET A 53 6.97 -5.18 17.27
C MET A 53 8.40 -5.66 17.56
N GLU A 54 8.52 -6.71 18.35
CA GLU A 54 9.82 -7.33 18.62
C GLU A 54 10.58 -7.72 17.35
N GLN A 55 9.87 -8.24 16.35
CA GLN A 55 10.45 -8.58 15.05
C GLN A 55 10.98 -7.36 14.28
N GLU A 56 10.31 -6.19 14.38
CA GLU A 56 10.78 -4.94 13.78
C GLU A 56 12.11 -4.52 14.41
N GLN A 57 12.20 -4.59 15.74
CA GLN A 57 13.40 -4.24 16.47
C GLN A 57 14.56 -5.20 16.17
N GLU A 58 14.30 -6.50 16.13
CA GLU A 58 15.31 -7.52 15.82
C GLU A 58 15.83 -7.42 14.36
N ARG A 59 14.96 -7.13 13.42
CA ARG A 59 15.30 -7.09 11.99
C ARG A 59 15.73 -5.70 11.52
N GLY A 60 15.47 -4.65 12.29
CA GLY A 60 15.73 -3.26 11.91
C GLY A 60 14.89 -2.77 10.72
N ILE A 61 13.72 -3.35 10.51
CA ILE A 61 12.79 -2.97 9.43
C ILE A 61 11.39 -2.72 9.98
N THR A 62 10.66 -1.80 9.35
CA THR A 62 9.25 -1.57 9.66
C THR A 62 8.40 -2.61 8.96
N ILE A 63 7.60 -3.35 9.73
CA ILE A 63 6.71 -4.42 9.23
C ILE A 63 5.27 -3.92 9.14
N THR A 64 4.81 -3.25 10.19
CA THR A 64 3.45 -2.70 10.26
C THR A 64 3.49 -1.19 10.37
N SER A 65 2.46 -0.53 9.80
CA SER A 65 2.31 0.91 9.97
C SER A 65 2.03 1.24 11.42
N ALA A 66 2.76 2.20 11.96
CA ALA A 66 2.51 2.76 13.29
C ALA A 66 2.05 4.21 13.14
N ALA A 67 1.05 4.62 13.94
CA ALA A 67 0.54 5.98 13.93
C ALA A 67 0.80 6.67 15.26
N THR A 68 1.24 7.92 15.22
CA THR A 68 1.42 8.73 16.42
C THR A 68 1.02 10.18 16.15
N THR A 69 0.62 10.87 17.23
CA THR A 69 0.25 12.28 17.18
C THR A 69 1.34 13.13 17.82
N CYS A 70 1.71 14.23 17.14
CA CYS A 70 2.64 15.21 17.67
C CYS A 70 2.22 16.62 17.25
N PHE A 71 2.91 17.63 17.78
CA PHE A 71 2.61 19.04 17.52
C PHE A 71 3.87 19.77 17.05
N TRP A 72 3.70 20.70 16.12
CA TRP A 72 4.79 21.50 15.59
C TRP A 72 4.41 22.97 15.44
N ARG A 73 5.35 23.86 15.77
CA ARG A 73 5.17 25.32 15.71
C ARG A 73 6.24 26.02 14.86
N GLY A 74 6.98 25.28 14.04
CA GLY A 74 8.09 25.78 13.25
C GLY A 74 9.44 25.70 13.96
N MET A 75 10.52 25.73 13.18
CA MET A 75 11.90 25.75 13.69
C MET A 75 12.14 26.91 14.61
N ASP A 76 11.64 28.09 14.26
CA ASP A 76 11.78 29.38 14.97
C ASP A 76 10.56 29.69 15.84
N MET A 77 9.65 28.76 16.04
CA MET A 77 8.42 28.93 16.82
C MET A 77 7.47 30.00 16.27
N SER A 78 7.60 30.37 15.01
CA SER A 78 6.80 31.44 14.38
C SER A 78 5.44 30.98 13.85
N TYR A 79 5.20 29.69 13.73
CA TYR A 79 3.92 29.14 13.29
C TYR A 79 2.93 28.97 14.46
N PRO A 80 1.63 29.09 14.20
CA PRO A 80 0.65 28.57 15.14
C PRO A 80 0.81 27.05 15.29
N GLN A 81 0.40 26.52 16.43
CA GLN A 81 0.52 25.09 16.70
C GLN A 81 -0.28 24.27 15.70
N HIS A 82 0.40 23.35 15.01
CA HIS A 82 -0.18 22.36 14.11
C HIS A 82 -0.18 20.98 14.76
N ARG A 83 -1.23 20.21 14.49
CA ARG A 83 -1.35 18.83 14.93
C ARG A 83 -0.96 17.91 13.78
N LEU A 84 0.04 17.08 14.01
CA LEU A 84 0.55 16.13 13.02
C LEU A 84 0.20 14.70 13.45
N ASN A 85 -0.54 13.99 12.61
CA ASN A 85 -0.71 12.54 12.73
C ASN A 85 0.24 11.91 11.74
N ILE A 86 1.24 11.20 12.27
CA ILE A 86 2.32 10.62 11.47
C ILE A 86 2.10 9.12 11.40
N ILE A 87 2.08 8.59 10.18
CA ILE A 87 2.03 7.16 9.91
C ILE A 87 3.36 6.74 9.30
N ASP A 88 4.10 5.91 10.03
CA ASP A 88 5.33 5.29 9.55
C ASP A 88 4.99 4.01 8.80
N THR A 89 5.38 3.89 7.53
CA THR A 89 5.00 2.78 6.65
C THR A 89 6.19 1.87 6.34
N PRO A 90 5.97 0.55 6.12
CA PRO A 90 7.03 -0.35 5.67
C PRO A 90 7.66 0.08 4.35
N GLY A 91 8.96 -0.19 4.19
CA GLY A 91 9.66 -0.01 2.92
C GLY A 91 9.83 -1.29 2.12
N HIS A 92 9.51 -2.45 2.66
CA HIS A 92 9.69 -3.73 2.01
C HIS A 92 8.50 -4.11 1.13
N VAL A 93 8.77 -4.65 -0.06
CA VAL A 93 7.75 -5.00 -1.06
C VAL A 93 6.72 -6.04 -0.58
N ASP A 94 7.10 -6.93 0.32
CA ASP A 94 6.20 -7.92 0.89
C ASP A 94 5.08 -7.29 1.75
N PHE A 95 5.27 -6.04 2.16
CA PHE A 95 4.31 -5.27 2.97
C PHE A 95 3.61 -4.17 2.19
N THR A 96 3.47 -4.36 0.88
CA THR A 96 2.79 -3.40 -0.02
C THR A 96 1.40 -3.01 0.48
N ILE A 97 0.69 -3.92 1.13
CA ILE A 97 -0.63 -3.66 1.71
C ILE A 97 -0.61 -2.59 2.81
N GLU A 98 0.42 -2.56 3.64
CA GLU A 98 0.54 -1.54 4.68
C GLU A 98 0.74 -0.14 4.07
N VAL A 99 1.48 -0.07 2.97
CA VAL A 99 1.64 1.16 2.20
C VAL A 99 0.32 1.56 1.55
N GLU A 100 -0.39 0.63 0.95
CA GLU A 100 -1.71 0.83 0.33
C GLU A 100 -2.73 1.40 1.35
N ARG A 101 -2.82 0.80 2.53
CA ARG A 101 -3.68 1.28 3.63
C ARG A 101 -3.34 2.70 4.04
N SER A 102 -2.05 2.98 4.20
CA SER A 102 -1.58 4.30 4.60
C SER A 102 -1.91 5.34 3.55
N MET A 103 -1.58 5.08 2.28
CA MET A 103 -1.84 6.02 1.18
C MET A 103 -3.33 6.33 1.02
N ARG A 104 -4.22 5.39 1.33
CA ARG A 104 -5.67 5.61 1.25
C ARG A 104 -6.18 6.64 2.24
N VAL A 105 -5.57 6.73 3.41
CA VAL A 105 -6.06 7.56 4.52
C VAL A 105 -5.21 8.80 4.78
N LEU A 106 -4.07 8.93 4.14
CA LEU A 106 -3.20 10.09 4.25
C LEU A 106 -3.69 11.26 3.40
N ASP A 107 -3.45 12.46 3.89
CA ASP A 107 -3.66 13.69 3.14
C ASP A 107 -2.38 14.14 2.42
N GLY A 108 -1.22 13.77 2.94
CA GLY A 108 0.07 14.06 2.36
C GLY A 108 1.12 13.03 2.75
N ALA A 109 2.23 13.00 2.06
CA ALA A 109 3.32 12.06 2.32
C ALA A 109 4.69 12.74 2.23
N CYS A 110 5.62 12.25 3.05
CA CYS A 110 7.04 12.56 2.95
C CYS A 110 7.75 11.32 2.41
N MET A 111 8.31 11.45 1.20
CA MET A 111 9.09 10.40 0.56
C MET A 111 10.57 10.60 0.90
N VAL A 112 11.16 9.63 1.56
CA VAL A 112 12.58 9.67 1.95
C VAL A 112 13.42 8.90 0.94
N TYR A 113 14.41 9.56 0.37
CA TYR A 113 15.36 8.98 -0.58
C TYR A 113 16.76 8.97 0.03
N CYS A 114 17.58 7.99 -0.36
CA CYS A 114 18.99 7.97 -0.01
C CYS A 114 19.78 8.84 -1.00
N ALA A 115 20.62 9.75 -0.50
CA ALA A 115 21.46 10.59 -1.36
C ALA A 115 22.48 9.81 -2.19
N VAL A 116 22.83 8.60 -1.78
CA VAL A 116 23.73 7.71 -2.49
C VAL A 116 22.98 6.76 -3.42
N GLY A 117 21.99 6.03 -2.89
CA GLY A 117 21.20 5.04 -3.63
C GLY A 117 20.18 5.65 -4.60
N GLY A 118 19.71 6.85 -4.31
CA GLY A 118 18.73 7.55 -5.13
C GLY A 118 17.37 6.86 -5.19
N VAL A 119 16.75 6.91 -6.36
CA VAL A 119 15.46 6.26 -6.63
C VAL A 119 15.70 4.76 -6.87
N GLN A 120 14.99 3.93 -6.10
CA GLN A 120 15.04 2.47 -6.19
C GLN A 120 13.67 1.89 -6.59
N PRO A 121 13.57 0.60 -6.95
CA PRO A 121 12.29 -0.01 -7.37
C PRO A 121 11.16 0.15 -6.37
N GLN A 122 11.47 0.03 -5.09
CA GLN A 122 10.50 0.25 -4.01
C GLN A 122 9.98 1.68 -3.99
N SER A 123 10.85 2.65 -4.29
CA SER A 123 10.46 4.06 -4.45
C SER A 123 9.45 4.23 -5.59
N GLU A 124 9.65 3.50 -6.70
CA GLU A 124 8.74 3.53 -7.84
C GLU A 124 7.37 2.97 -7.49
N THR A 125 7.32 1.88 -6.72
CA THR A 125 6.07 1.27 -6.25
C THR A 125 5.29 2.20 -5.33
N VAL A 126 5.94 2.76 -4.33
CA VAL A 126 5.33 3.72 -3.40
C VAL A 126 4.85 4.98 -4.14
N TRP A 127 5.63 5.45 -5.10
CA TRP A 127 5.25 6.60 -5.93
C TRP A 127 3.99 6.33 -6.76
N ARG A 128 3.88 5.15 -7.37
CA ARG A 128 2.67 4.74 -8.10
C ARG A 128 1.44 4.68 -7.20
N GLN A 129 1.59 4.15 -5.99
CA GLN A 129 0.51 4.12 -5.01
C GLN A 129 0.07 5.52 -4.59
N ALA A 130 1.02 6.42 -4.36
CA ALA A 130 0.72 7.82 -4.07
C ALA A 130 0.01 8.51 -5.25
N ASN A 131 0.37 8.21 -6.50
CA ASN A 131 -0.34 8.70 -7.68
C ASN A 131 -1.76 8.15 -7.75
N LYS A 132 -1.96 6.87 -7.47
CA LYS A 132 -3.28 6.21 -7.48
C LYS A 132 -4.27 6.92 -6.55
N TYR A 133 -3.84 7.29 -5.36
CA TYR A 133 -4.67 7.98 -4.38
C TYR A 133 -4.54 9.50 -4.42
N LYS A 134 -3.81 10.04 -5.40
CA LYS A 134 -3.59 11.49 -5.57
C LYS A 134 -3.08 12.16 -4.30
N VAL A 135 -2.11 11.53 -3.64
CA VAL A 135 -1.53 12.03 -2.40
C VAL A 135 -0.44 13.07 -2.71
N PRO A 136 -0.62 14.33 -2.29
CA PRO A 136 0.44 15.34 -2.34
C PRO A 136 1.66 14.90 -1.55
N ARG A 137 2.86 15.23 -2.02
CA ARG A 137 4.08 14.72 -1.40
C ARG A 137 5.25 15.70 -1.42
N LEU A 138 6.08 15.56 -0.39
CA LEU A 138 7.41 16.14 -0.30
C LEU A 138 8.44 15.05 -0.55
N ALA A 139 9.62 15.41 -0.99
CA ALA A 139 10.77 14.52 -1.09
C ALA A 139 11.90 15.01 -0.18
N PHE A 140 12.42 14.13 0.65
CA PHE A 140 13.53 14.38 1.54
C PHE A 140 14.70 13.48 1.18
N VAL A 141 15.79 14.06 0.71
CA VAL A 141 17.02 13.34 0.36
C VAL A 141 17.89 13.23 1.60
N ASN A 142 17.87 12.06 2.19
CA ASN A 142 18.56 11.74 3.44
C ASN A 142 19.97 11.21 3.21
N LYS A 143 20.76 11.13 4.25
CA LYS A 143 22.12 10.57 4.23
C LYS A 143 23.10 11.38 3.37
N MET A 144 22.96 12.70 3.38
CA MET A 144 23.89 13.61 2.69
C MET A 144 25.33 13.57 3.23
N ASP A 145 25.52 13.00 4.41
CA ASP A 145 26.82 12.80 5.06
C ASP A 145 27.59 11.58 4.55
N ARG A 146 26.96 10.72 3.77
CA ARG A 146 27.59 9.50 3.27
C ARG A 146 28.43 9.73 2.01
N THR A 147 29.48 8.93 1.88
CA THR A 147 30.35 8.91 0.68
C THR A 147 29.51 8.58 -0.57
N GLY A 148 29.65 9.40 -1.60
CA GLY A 148 28.90 9.31 -2.84
C GLY A 148 27.56 10.04 -2.83
N ALA A 149 27.20 10.76 -1.76
CA ALA A 149 25.99 11.54 -1.68
C ALA A 149 25.90 12.63 -2.75
N ASN A 150 24.79 12.66 -3.50
CA ASN A 150 24.56 13.63 -4.55
C ASN A 150 23.07 13.99 -4.65
N PHE A 151 22.71 15.16 -4.10
CA PHE A 151 21.34 15.67 -4.09
C PHE A 151 20.78 15.91 -5.50
N PHE A 152 21.52 16.58 -6.36
CA PHE A 152 21.03 16.96 -7.70
C PHE A 152 20.81 15.73 -8.61
N LYS A 153 21.55 14.66 -8.37
CA LYS A 153 21.33 13.40 -9.06
C LYS A 153 19.97 12.79 -8.68
N VAL A 154 19.60 12.82 -7.41
CA VAL A 154 18.29 12.34 -6.96
C VAL A 154 17.16 13.19 -7.56
N VAL A 155 17.33 14.50 -7.64
CA VAL A 155 16.40 15.41 -8.34
C VAL A 155 16.18 14.94 -9.78
N GLU A 156 17.25 14.66 -10.52
CA GLU A 156 17.16 14.20 -11.90
C GLU A 156 16.51 12.81 -12.02
N GLN A 157 16.81 11.91 -11.11
CA GLN A 157 16.18 10.57 -11.09
C GLN A 157 14.67 10.63 -10.83
N ILE A 158 14.21 11.54 -9.98
CA ILE A 158 12.77 11.74 -9.77
C ILE A 158 12.10 12.21 -11.06
N LYS A 159 12.72 13.10 -11.82
CA LYS A 159 12.21 13.51 -13.14
C LYS A 159 12.15 12.36 -14.13
N THR A 160 13.22 11.61 -14.26
CA THR A 160 13.39 10.62 -15.33
C THR A 160 12.74 9.28 -14.99
N ARG A 161 12.93 8.77 -13.77
CA ARG A 161 12.43 7.45 -13.37
C ARG A 161 11.01 7.48 -12.83
N LEU A 162 10.64 8.49 -12.04
CA LEU A 162 9.32 8.62 -11.42
C LEU A 162 8.35 9.48 -12.21
N LYS A 163 8.83 10.16 -13.25
CA LYS A 163 8.05 11.14 -14.02
C LYS A 163 7.46 12.25 -13.16
N GLY A 164 8.15 12.57 -12.06
CA GLY A 164 7.77 13.64 -11.16
C GLY A 164 8.20 15.01 -11.65
N ASN A 165 7.80 16.03 -10.90
CA ASN A 165 8.21 17.42 -11.12
C ASN A 165 8.85 17.96 -9.82
N PRO A 166 10.08 17.53 -9.50
CA PRO A 166 10.75 17.93 -8.27
C PRO A 166 11.16 19.40 -8.29
N VAL A 167 10.89 20.09 -7.20
CA VAL A 167 11.23 21.51 -7.04
C VAL A 167 12.04 21.66 -5.74
N PRO A 168 13.38 21.75 -5.83
CA PRO A 168 14.19 22.02 -4.65
C PRO A 168 13.80 23.34 -3.99
N ILE A 169 13.50 23.29 -2.70
CA ILE A 169 13.25 24.46 -1.85
C ILE A 169 14.42 24.74 -0.92
N VAL A 170 15.31 23.76 -0.77
CA VAL A 170 16.62 23.90 -0.18
C VAL A 170 17.65 23.22 -1.08
N ILE A 171 18.89 23.65 -0.98
CA ILE A 171 20.04 22.97 -1.60
C ILE A 171 21.09 22.67 -0.53
N PRO A 172 21.91 21.61 -0.69
CA PRO A 172 22.88 21.24 0.33
C PRO A 172 24.08 22.20 0.36
N ILE A 173 24.63 22.41 1.55
CA ILE A 173 25.93 23.05 1.76
C ILE A 173 26.96 21.95 1.94
N GLY A 174 27.66 21.61 0.88
CA GLY A 174 28.60 20.50 0.84
C GLY A 174 27.92 19.13 0.69
N ALA A 175 28.71 18.10 0.73
CA ALA A 175 28.26 16.69 0.69
C ALA A 175 29.29 15.82 1.43
N GLU A 176 28.90 14.59 1.74
CA GLU A 176 29.75 13.65 2.48
C GLU A 176 30.17 14.21 3.84
N ASP A 177 31.43 14.05 4.21
CA ASP A 177 31.97 14.62 5.47
C ASP A 177 31.90 16.16 5.53
N GLY A 178 31.81 16.79 4.36
CA GLY A 178 31.69 18.24 4.22
C GLY A 178 30.27 18.78 4.30
N PHE A 179 29.26 17.94 4.51
CA PHE A 179 27.88 18.38 4.63
C PHE A 179 27.66 19.14 5.93
N LYS A 180 27.38 20.45 5.83
CA LYS A 180 27.28 21.38 6.99
C LYS A 180 25.85 21.80 7.31
N GLY A 181 25.00 21.88 6.32
CA GLY A 181 23.65 22.38 6.44
C GLY A 181 23.01 22.56 5.07
N VAL A 182 22.03 23.44 5.00
CA VAL A 182 21.28 23.70 3.76
C VAL A 182 21.16 25.19 3.50
N VAL A 183 20.95 25.56 2.24
CA VAL A 183 20.53 26.91 1.85
C VAL A 183 19.01 26.88 1.67
N ASP A 184 18.31 27.68 2.46
CA ASP A 184 16.88 27.93 2.31
C ASP A 184 16.66 28.87 1.12
N LEU A 185 16.15 28.37 0.01
CA LEU A 185 15.96 29.15 -1.21
C LEU A 185 14.81 30.15 -1.11
N VAL A 186 13.87 29.94 -0.20
CA VAL A 186 12.76 30.88 0.01
C VAL A 186 13.26 32.15 0.72
N ARG A 187 14.08 32.00 1.74
CA ARG A 187 14.63 33.09 2.51
C ARG A 187 15.99 33.59 1.99
N MET A 188 16.66 32.78 1.17
CA MET A 188 18.04 33.04 0.71
C MET A 188 19.02 33.20 1.86
N LYS A 189 18.96 32.28 2.79
CA LYS A 189 19.87 32.16 3.95
C LYS A 189 20.35 30.71 4.10
N ALA A 190 21.57 30.58 4.60
CA ALA A 190 22.09 29.28 5.02
C ALA A 190 21.53 28.94 6.40
N VAL A 191 21.20 27.65 6.60
CA VAL A 191 20.76 27.11 7.89
C VAL A 191 21.80 26.11 8.36
N ILE A 192 22.41 26.39 9.52
CA ILE A 192 23.46 25.58 10.13
C ILE A 192 22.98 25.08 11.48
N TRP A 193 23.01 23.76 11.71
CA TRP A 193 22.62 23.15 12.98
C TRP A 193 23.81 22.95 13.89
N ASP A 194 23.58 23.15 15.19
CA ASP A 194 24.57 22.92 16.24
C ASP A 194 24.59 21.41 16.62
N GLU A 195 25.74 20.76 16.45
CA GLU A 195 25.92 19.35 16.76
C GLU A 195 25.84 19.05 18.27
N ALA A 196 26.34 19.97 19.11
CA ALA A 196 26.34 19.77 20.56
C ALA A 196 24.94 19.75 21.16
N SER A 197 23.97 20.43 20.54
CA SER A 197 22.56 20.42 20.93
C SER A 197 21.76 19.29 20.25
N GLN A 198 22.38 18.39 19.53
CA GLN A 198 21.71 17.36 18.71
C GLN A 198 20.75 17.97 17.69
N GLY A 199 21.12 19.11 17.11
CA GLY A 199 20.33 19.82 16.13
C GLY A 199 19.16 20.64 16.68
N MET A 200 18.98 20.73 17.98
CA MET A 200 17.94 21.55 18.60
C MET A 200 18.16 23.05 18.38
N LYS A 201 19.40 23.48 18.30
CA LYS A 201 19.81 24.85 18.00
C LYS A 201 20.28 24.95 16.56
N PHE A 202 19.95 26.05 15.92
CA PHE A 202 20.35 26.33 14.56
C PHE A 202 20.60 27.86 14.41
N GLU A 203 21.33 28.22 13.36
CA GLU A 203 21.60 29.63 13.01
C GLU A 203 21.31 29.85 11.53
N TYR A 204 20.74 31.03 11.24
CA TYR A 204 20.71 31.57 9.89
C TYR A 204 22.00 32.33 9.62
N GLN A 205 22.66 32.01 8.54
CA GLN A 205 23.92 32.67 8.12
C GLN A 205 23.80 33.14 6.67
N ASP A 206 24.73 33.94 6.24
CA ASP A 206 24.83 34.31 4.83
C ASP A 206 25.22 33.08 4.01
N ILE A 207 24.72 33.02 2.77
CA ILE A 207 25.03 31.94 1.85
C ILE A 207 26.55 31.92 1.59
N PRO A 208 27.23 30.74 1.68
CA PRO A 208 28.63 30.63 1.32
C PRO A 208 28.91 31.18 -0.07
N ALA A 209 30.01 31.92 -0.23
CA ALA A 209 30.33 32.63 -1.47
C ALA A 209 30.36 31.71 -2.72
N ASP A 210 30.81 30.49 -2.56
CA ASP A 210 30.86 29.46 -3.62
C ASP A 210 29.50 28.90 -4.03
N LEU A 211 28.45 29.13 -3.22
CA LEU A 211 27.08 28.66 -3.47
C LEU A 211 26.11 29.76 -3.90
N VAL A 212 26.50 31.02 -3.86
CA VAL A 212 25.60 32.13 -4.18
C VAL A 212 24.98 32.00 -5.58
N ASP A 213 25.81 31.69 -6.60
CA ASP A 213 25.31 31.58 -7.96
C ASP A 213 24.39 30.36 -8.14
N THR A 214 24.75 29.24 -7.56
CA THR A 214 23.92 28.04 -7.56
C THR A 214 22.59 28.28 -6.84
N ALA A 215 22.62 28.95 -5.69
CA ALA A 215 21.41 29.30 -4.94
C ALA A 215 20.49 30.24 -5.74
N LYS A 216 21.02 31.22 -6.44
CA LYS A 216 20.25 32.12 -7.32
C LYS A 216 19.59 31.38 -8.46
N GLU A 217 20.31 30.45 -9.10
CA GLU A 217 19.79 29.63 -10.19
C GLU A 217 18.62 28.77 -9.74
N TRP A 218 18.76 28.05 -8.63
CA TRP A 218 17.70 27.19 -8.12
C TRP A 218 16.54 27.99 -7.52
N ARG A 219 16.80 29.15 -6.92
CA ARG A 219 15.74 30.05 -6.47
C ARG A 219 14.90 30.53 -7.66
N GLU A 220 15.51 30.93 -8.75
CA GLU A 220 14.80 31.39 -9.94
C GLU A 220 13.86 30.31 -10.47
N LYS A 221 14.32 29.06 -10.57
CA LYS A 221 13.50 27.92 -10.95
C LYS A 221 12.31 27.70 -9.99
N MET A 222 12.55 27.80 -8.69
CA MET A 222 11.50 27.67 -7.66
C MET A 222 10.48 28.79 -7.74
N VAL A 223 10.90 30.04 -7.86
CA VAL A 223 10.00 31.20 -7.94
C VAL A 223 9.17 31.16 -9.21
N GLU A 224 9.75 30.80 -10.35
CA GLU A 224 9.03 30.60 -11.59
C GLU A 224 7.95 29.52 -11.45
N THR A 225 8.29 28.39 -10.82
CA THR A 225 7.33 27.32 -10.53
C THR A 225 6.20 27.79 -9.63
N ALA A 226 6.48 28.57 -8.60
CA ALA A 226 5.46 29.16 -7.74
C ALA A 226 4.55 30.15 -8.49
N ALA A 227 5.12 30.95 -9.40
CA ALA A 227 4.39 31.90 -10.20
C ALA A 227 3.37 31.22 -11.15
N GLU A 228 3.67 30.04 -11.65
CA GLU A 228 2.78 29.25 -12.53
C GLU A 228 1.51 28.77 -11.82
N ALA A 229 1.37 28.93 -10.52
CA ALA A 229 0.21 28.51 -9.76
C ALA A 229 -1.04 29.34 -10.04
N SER A 230 -0.89 30.60 -10.39
CA SER A 230 -1.99 31.51 -10.70
C SER A 230 -1.56 32.62 -11.67
N GLU A 231 -2.54 33.16 -12.36
CA GLU A 231 -2.32 34.32 -13.26
C GLU A 231 -1.83 35.55 -12.50
N GLU A 232 -2.36 35.79 -11.31
CA GLU A 232 -1.95 36.89 -10.44
C GLU A 232 -0.46 36.82 -10.05
N LEU A 233 -0.01 35.65 -9.64
CA LEU A 233 1.40 35.42 -9.28
C LEU A 233 2.32 35.52 -10.49
N MET A 234 1.88 35.02 -11.64
CA MET A 234 2.65 35.10 -12.88
C MET A 234 2.82 36.56 -13.33
N ASN A 235 1.76 37.34 -13.31
CA ASN A 235 1.81 38.76 -13.68
C ASN A 235 2.78 39.53 -12.76
N LYS A 236 2.71 39.31 -11.46
CA LYS A 236 3.63 39.91 -10.50
C LYS A 236 5.09 39.51 -10.74
N TYR A 237 5.32 38.24 -11.00
CA TYR A 237 6.66 37.74 -11.31
C TYR A 237 7.23 38.37 -12.58
N LEU A 238 6.42 38.51 -13.63
CA LEU A 238 6.84 39.15 -14.89
C LEU A 238 7.12 40.63 -14.74
N GLU A 239 6.38 41.33 -13.89
CA GLU A 239 6.55 42.77 -13.63
C GLU A 239 7.74 43.07 -12.71
N GLU A 240 7.88 42.33 -11.62
CA GLU A 240 8.86 42.61 -10.57
C GLU A 240 10.10 41.70 -10.62
N GLY A 241 10.04 40.60 -11.34
CA GLY A 241 11.14 39.63 -11.46
C GLY A 241 11.32 38.72 -10.25
N ASP A 242 10.51 38.86 -9.21
CA ASP A 242 10.57 38.04 -8.00
C ASP A 242 9.21 38.04 -7.29
N LEU A 243 9.06 37.14 -6.31
CA LEU A 243 7.90 37.03 -5.44
C LEU A 243 8.34 37.14 -3.97
N SER A 244 7.42 37.56 -3.09
CA SER A 244 7.65 37.55 -1.65
C SER A 244 7.66 36.13 -1.10
N GLU A 245 8.18 35.93 0.11
CA GLU A 245 8.18 34.64 0.82
C GLU A 245 6.78 34.05 0.91
N GLU A 246 5.78 34.84 1.30
CA GLU A 246 4.38 34.40 1.38
C GLU A 246 3.81 33.99 0.04
N GLU A 247 4.12 34.72 -1.02
CA GLU A 247 3.66 34.43 -2.37
C GLU A 247 4.31 33.17 -2.93
N ILE A 248 5.60 32.96 -2.67
CA ILE A 248 6.31 31.72 -3.06
C ILE A 248 5.66 30.53 -2.35
N LYS A 249 5.46 30.60 -1.05
CA LYS A 249 4.84 29.54 -0.26
C LYS A 249 3.41 29.24 -0.72
N LYS A 250 2.63 30.29 -1.00
CA LYS A 250 1.26 30.13 -1.52
C LYS A 250 1.24 29.43 -2.88
N GLY A 251 2.08 29.84 -3.80
CA GLY A 251 2.16 29.25 -5.12
C GLY A 251 2.63 27.79 -5.10
N LEU A 252 3.67 27.50 -4.36
CA LEU A 252 4.18 26.14 -4.20
C LEU A 252 3.16 25.23 -3.49
N ARG A 253 2.46 25.76 -2.47
CA ARG A 253 1.41 25.00 -1.77
C ARG A 253 0.26 24.59 -2.72
N LEU A 254 -0.26 25.53 -3.50
CA LEU A 254 -1.34 25.27 -4.44
C LEU A 254 -0.96 24.16 -5.43
N ARG A 255 0.24 24.21 -5.99
CA ARG A 255 0.72 23.23 -6.95
C ARG A 255 1.07 21.89 -6.31
N THR A 256 1.56 21.89 -5.09
CA THR A 256 1.85 20.67 -4.32
C THR A 256 0.54 19.92 -4.00
N ILE A 257 -0.46 20.63 -3.51
CA ILE A 257 -1.79 20.05 -3.21
C ILE A 257 -2.46 19.52 -4.48
N ALA A 258 -2.28 20.20 -5.61
CA ALA A 258 -2.76 19.73 -6.92
C ALA A 258 -1.95 18.55 -7.50
N THR A 259 -0.92 18.10 -6.81
CA THR A 259 0.02 17.03 -7.24
C THR A 259 0.82 17.35 -8.51
N GLU A 260 0.92 18.62 -8.85
CA GLU A 260 1.67 19.08 -10.02
C GLU A 260 3.18 19.14 -9.79
N ILE A 261 3.59 19.39 -8.56
CA ILE A 261 4.99 19.49 -8.15
C ILE A 261 5.25 18.72 -6.86
N GLN A 262 6.53 18.45 -6.58
CA GLN A 262 6.99 17.83 -5.33
C GLN A 262 8.15 18.67 -4.78
N PRO A 263 7.93 19.46 -3.72
CA PRO A 263 9.02 20.17 -3.05
C PRO A 263 10.09 19.22 -2.54
N MET A 264 11.35 19.55 -2.77
CA MET A 264 12.49 18.73 -2.36
C MET A 264 13.34 19.43 -1.32
N LEU A 265 13.72 18.64 -0.33
CA LEU A 265 14.64 19.01 0.74
C LEU A 265 15.75 17.97 0.84
N CYS A 266 16.76 18.26 1.62
CA CYS A 266 17.85 17.35 1.90
C CYS A 266 18.35 17.50 3.34
N GLY A 267 19.08 16.50 3.79
CA GLY A 267 19.66 16.51 5.12
C GLY A 267 20.29 15.17 5.47
N THR A 268 20.60 15.01 6.73
CA THR A 268 21.01 13.76 7.33
C THR A 268 20.35 13.61 8.69
N ALA A 269 19.35 12.74 8.77
CA ALA A 269 18.63 12.49 10.01
C ALA A 269 19.56 11.96 11.10
N PHE A 270 20.46 11.06 10.77
CA PHE A 270 21.44 10.51 11.71
C PHE A 270 22.35 11.56 12.33
N LYS A 271 22.78 12.55 11.54
CA LYS A 271 23.60 13.67 11.99
C LYS A 271 22.79 14.89 12.47
N ASN A 272 21.48 14.74 12.60
CA ASN A 272 20.58 15.77 13.13
C ASN A 272 20.54 17.07 12.31
N LYS A 273 20.56 16.97 10.98
CA LYS A 273 20.55 18.13 10.07
C LYS A 273 19.43 18.02 9.04
N GLY A 274 18.58 19.02 8.96
CA GLY A 274 17.59 19.19 7.90
C GLY A 274 16.17 18.68 8.19
N VAL A 275 15.94 17.91 9.22
CA VAL A 275 14.62 17.34 9.53
C VAL A 275 13.61 18.43 9.93
N GLN A 276 14.04 19.43 10.65
CA GLN A 276 13.16 20.54 11.04
C GLN A 276 12.68 21.35 9.83
N CYS A 277 13.52 21.51 8.81
CA CYS A 277 13.10 22.15 7.55
C CYS A 277 11.99 21.33 6.86
N MET A 278 12.06 20.00 6.93
CA MET A 278 11.02 19.13 6.41
C MET A 278 9.71 19.30 7.19
N LEU A 279 9.76 19.41 8.51
CA LEU A 279 8.57 19.67 9.33
C LEU A 279 7.93 21.01 9.00
N ASP A 280 8.71 22.06 8.79
CA ASP A 280 8.20 23.34 8.32
C ASP A 280 7.56 23.25 6.95
N ALA A 281 8.16 22.46 6.04
CA ALA A 281 7.62 22.21 4.72
C ALA A 281 6.28 21.41 4.75
N VAL A 282 6.12 20.52 5.71
CA VAL A 282 4.83 19.82 5.94
C VAL A 282 3.73 20.82 6.23
N ILE A 283 3.99 21.80 7.07
CA ILE A 283 3.03 22.86 7.39
C ILE A 283 2.79 23.77 6.18
N ASP A 284 3.84 24.18 5.51
CA ASP A 284 3.76 25.15 4.41
C ASP A 284 3.13 24.59 3.14
N TYR A 285 3.35 23.32 2.82
CA TYR A 285 3.06 22.79 1.48
C TYR A 285 2.11 21.59 1.46
N LEU A 286 1.99 20.80 2.52
CA LEU A 286 1.08 19.68 2.55
C LEU A 286 -0.34 20.09 3.00
N PRO A 287 -1.38 19.38 2.50
CA PRO A 287 -2.76 19.77 2.77
C PRO A 287 -3.21 19.41 4.18
N SER A 288 -4.19 20.17 4.66
CA SER A 288 -5.05 19.80 5.77
C SER A 288 -6.24 18.96 5.25
N PRO A 289 -7.05 18.36 6.12
CA PRO A 289 -8.26 17.63 5.69
C PRO A 289 -9.27 18.46 4.90
N VAL A 290 -9.28 19.78 5.05
CA VAL A 290 -10.17 20.68 4.29
C VAL A 290 -9.60 21.14 2.95
N ASP A 291 -8.32 20.96 2.71
CA ASP A 291 -7.66 21.29 1.45
C ASP A 291 -7.80 20.20 0.39
N ILE A 292 -8.17 19.00 0.79
CA ILE A 292 -8.44 17.87 -0.11
C ILE A 292 -9.93 17.84 -0.50
N PRO A 293 -10.30 17.24 -1.64
CA PRO A 293 -11.70 17.09 -2.00
C PRO A 293 -12.51 16.36 -0.93
N PRO A 294 -13.82 16.66 -0.77
CA PRO A 294 -14.69 15.86 0.08
C PRO A 294 -14.59 14.38 -0.27
N VAL A 295 -14.63 13.51 0.76
CA VAL A 295 -14.52 12.07 0.53
C VAL A 295 -15.70 11.58 -0.28
N ALA A 296 -15.44 10.84 -1.36
CA ALA A 296 -16.44 10.29 -2.24
C ALA A 296 -16.91 8.90 -1.78
N GLY A 297 -18.13 8.57 -2.11
CA GLY A 297 -18.71 7.28 -1.83
C GLY A 297 -20.05 7.11 -2.53
N THR A 298 -20.73 6.01 -2.22
CA THR A 298 -22.08 5.71 -2.71
C THR A 298 -23.06 5.60 -1.57
N ASP A 299 -24.28 6.10 -1.77
CA ASP A 299 -25.36 5.96 -0.77
C ASP A 299 -26.03 4.57 -0.86
N ASP A 300 -27.06 4.34 -0.06
CA ASP A 300 -27.83 3.10 -0.03
C ASP A 300 -28.64 2.82 -1.32
N SER A 301 -28.79 3.84 -2.17
CA SER A 301 -29.39 3.75 -3.50
C SER A 301 -28.36 3.61 -4.64
N GLU A 302 -27.09 3.33 -4.31
CA GLU A 302 -25.97 3.26 -5.23
C GLU A 302 -25.66 4.54 -6.02
N LYS A 303 -26.14 5.68 -5.53
CA LYS A 303 -25.84 7.00 -6.10
C LYS A 303 -24.54 7.55 -5.52
N GLU A 304 -23.74 8.17 -6.38
CA GLU A 304 -22.55 8.88 -5.95
C GLU A 304 -22.92 10.02 -5.00
N THR A 305 -22.20 10.11 -3.90
CA THR A 305 -22.34 11.15 -2.88
C THR A 305 -20.98 11.47 -2.28
N SER A 306 -20.93 12.49 -1.45
CA SER A 306 -19.70 12.90 -0.76
C SER A 306 -19.99 13.41 0.64
N ARG A 307 -18.93 13.49 1.45
CA ARG A 307 -18.98 14.08 2.80
C ARG A 307 -17.85 15.08 2.95
N LYS A 308 -18.18 16.26 3.45
CA LYS A 308 -17.18 17.30 3.75
C LYS A 308 -16.47 17.01 5.08
N ALA A 309 -15.22 17.43 5.19
CA ALA A 309 -14.46 17.35 6.43
C ALA A 309 -14.93 18.43 7.42
N ASP A 310 -16.06 18.21 8.04
CA ASP A 310 -16.74 19.13 8.96
C ASP A 310 -17.33 18.32 10.12
N ASP A 311 -17.14 18.80 11.35
CA ASP A 311 -17.69 18.18 12.57
C ASP A 311 -19.22 18.19 12.61
N GLY A 312 -19.87 19.16 11.94
CA GLY A 312 -21.32 19.26 11.82
C GLY A 312 -21.94 18.35 10.77
N GLU A 313 -21.14 17.70 9.93
CA GLU A 313 -21.59 16.77 8.92
C GLU A 313 -21.99 15.41 9.53
N LYS A 314 -22.75 14.62 8.81
CA LYS A 314 -23.07 13.24 9.21
C LYS A 314 -21.80 12.40 9.28
N PHE A 315 -21.68 11.59 10.33
CA PHE A 315 -20.49 10.78 10.58
C PHE A 315 -20.20 9.80 9.43
N SER A 316 -18.95 9.76 9.02
CA SER A 316 -18.38 8.72 8.15
C SER A 316 -16.91 8.52 8.47
N ALA A 317 -16.48 7.26 8.45
CA ALA A 317 -15.10 6.88 8.71
C ALA A 317 -14.73 5.61 7.93
N LEU A 318 -13.47 5.45 7.66
CA LEU A 318 -12.91 4.26 7.03
C LEU A 318 -12.08 3.48 8.05
N ALA A 319 -12.41 2.22 8.24
CA ALA A 319 -11.59 1.28 9.00
C ALA A 319 -10.44 0.80 8.11
N PHE A 320 -9.24 1.27 8.35
CA PHE A 320 -8.11 1.02 7.45
C PHE A 320 -7.09 0.02 8.01
N LYS A 321 -7.17 -0.31 9.28
CA LYS A 321 -6.27 -1.27 9.91
C LYS A 321 -6.90 -1.92 11.15
N LEU A 322 -6.74 -3.23 11.26
CA LEU A 322 -7.06 -3.99 12.47
C LEU A 322 -5.76 -4.46 13.11
N MET A 323 -5.74 -4.48 14.44
CA MET A 323 -4.59 -4.95 15.21
C MET A 323 -5.08 -5.64 16.47
N THR A 324 -4.44 -6.72 16.84
CA THR A 324 -4.71 -7.38 18.11
C THR A 324 -3.71 -6.89 19.17
N ASP A 325 -4.25 -6.31 20.21
CA ASP A 325 -3.46 -5.83 21.34
C ASP A 325 -3.58 -6.82 22.51
N PRO A 326 -2.45 -7.18 23.18
CA PRO A 326 -2.48 -8.15 24.28
C PRO A 326 -3.33 -7.70 25.47
N PHE A 327 -3.51 -6.40 25.69
CA PHE A 327 -4.16 -5.84 26.86
C PHE A 327 -5.61 -5.42 26.63
N VAL A 328 -5.90 -4.86 25.46
CA VAL A 328 -7.26 -4.32 25.15
C VAL A 328 -8.00 -5.16 24.11
N GLY A 329 -7.38 -6.16 23.52
CA GLY A 329 -7.98 -6.98 22.48
C GLY A 329 -7.89 -6.36 21.09
N GLN A 330 -8.93 -6.50 20.27
CA GLN A 330 -8.93 -6.00 18.92
C GLN A 330 -9.07 -4.48 18.87
N LEU A 331 -8.13 -3.84 18.19
CA LEU A 331 -8.14 -2.42 17.86
C LEU A 331 -8.50 -2.24 16.38
N THR A 332 -9.48 -1.37 16.10
CA THR A 332 -9.82 -0.99 14.74
C THR A 332 -9.44 0.47 14.53
N PHE A 333 -8.40 0.70 13.72
CA PHE A 333 -7.97 2.05 13.37
C PHE A 333 -8.88 2.64 12.32
N VAL A 334 -9.38 3.83 12.61
CA VAL A 334 -10.30 4.55 11.73
C VAL A 334 -9.78 5.95 11.41
N ARG A 335 -9.96 6.38 10.16
CA ARG A 335 -9.88 7.76 9.76
C ARG A 335 -11.30 8.32 9.68
N VAL A 336 -11.61 9.31 10.51
CA VAL A 336 -12.90 10.03 10.44
C VAL A 336 -12.83 11.07 9.33
N TYR A 337 -13.68 10.95 8.34
CA TYR A 337 -13.76 11.89 7.23
C TYR A 337 -14.75 13.00 7.44
N SER A 338 -15.83 12.73 8.16
CA SER A 338 -16.88 13.70 8.46
C SER A 338 -17.56 13.40 9.80
N GLY A 339 -18.09 14.43 10.42
CA GLY A 339 -18.80 14.31 11.68
C GLY A 339 -17.93 14.02 12.88
N VAL A 340 -18.56 13.60 13.96
CA VAL A 340 -17.92 13.28 15.24
C VAL A 340 -18.36 11.89 15.68
N LEU A 341 -17.40 11.07 16.11
CA LEU A 341 -17.63 9.76 16.70
C LEU A 341 -17.36 9.84 18.19
N LYS A 342 -18.38 9.50 19.00
CA LYS A 342 -18.26 9.49 20.45
C LYS A 342 -18.25 8.08 21.01
N LYS A 343 -17.56 7.92 22.13
CA LYS A 343 -17.62 6.72 22.96
C LYS A 343 -19.07 6.34 23.26
N GLY A 344 -19.43 5.10 23.00
CA GLY A 344 -20.78 4.59 23.19
C GLY A 344 -21.74 4.78 22.03
N ASP A 345 -21.34 5.47 20.96
CA ASP A 345 -22.17 5.66 19.78
C ASP A 345 -22.43 4.33 19.06
N THR A 346 -23.61 4.25 18.44
CA THR A 346 -23.96 3.17 17.51
C THR A 346 -23.67 3.62 16.09
N VAL A 347 -22.87 2.85 15.38
CA VAL A 347 -22.50 3.11 13.98
C VAL A 347 -22.98 1.97 13.09
N LEU A 348 -23.18 2.27 11.81
CA LEU A 348 -23.52 1.29 10.80
C LEU A 348 -22.27 0.89 10.02
N ASN A 349 -21.95 -0.41 10.00
CA ASN A 349 -21.03 -0.96 9.02
C ASN A 349 -21.81 -1.08 7.70
N THR A 350 -21.60 -0.15 6.80
CA THR A 350 -22.40 -0.01 5.57
C THR A 350 -22.13 -1.11 4.56
N VAL A 351 -20.97 -1.76 4.64
CA VAL A 351 -20.61 -2.88 3.76
C VAL A 351 -21.34 -4.16 4.14
N LYS A 352 -21.41 -4.46 5.44
CA LYS A 352 -22.09 -5.66 5.98
C LYS A 352 -23.56 -5.41 6.35
N GLY A 353 -24.00 -4.16 6.41
CA GLY A 353 -25.35 -3.79 6.83
C GLY A 353 -25.64 -4.02 8.32
N LYS A 354 -24.60 -4.11 9.15
CA LYS A 354 -24.74 -4.40 10.58
C LYS A 354 -24.39 -3.18 11.43
N LYS A 355 -25.17 -2.97 12.49
CA LYS A 355 -24.89 -1.94 13.48
C LYS A 355 -23.92 -2.47 14.53
N GLU A 356 -22.99 -1.63 14.93
CA GLU A 356 -22.03 -1.92 15.99
C GLU A 356 -21.93 -0.74 16.97
N ARG A 357 -21.61 -1.05 18.21
CA ARG A 357 -21.43 -0.05 19.25
C ARG A 357 -19.94 0.20 19.49
N ILE A 358 -19.56 1.47 19.55
CA ILE A 358 -18.21 1.90 19.90
C ILE A 358 -18.04 1.77 21.42
N GLY A 359 -17.13 0.92 21.86
CA GLY A 359 -16.80 0.76 23.26
C GLY A 359 -15.93 1.90 23.77
N ARG A 360 -14.63 1.76 23.56
CA ARG A 360 -13.63 2.80 23.90
C ARG A 360 -12.98 3.34 22.65
N ILE A 361 -12.45 4.55 22.75
CA ILE A 361 -11.66 5.18 21.69
C ILE A 361 -10.27 5.47 22.27
N VAL A 362 -9.24 5.04 21.57
CA VAL A 362 -7.85 5.16 22.00
C VAL A 362 -7.04 5.92 20.97
N GLN A 363 -6.26 6.89 21.43
CA GLN A 363 -5.31 7.62 20.60
C GLN A 363 -3.89 7.25 21.02
N MET A 364 -3.04 7.06 20.02
CA MET A 364 -1.64 6.69 20.24
C MET A 364 -0.78 7.94 20.34
N HIS A 365 -0.03 8.08 21.43
CA HIS A 365 1.00 9.09 21.64
C HIS A 365 2.31 8.36 21.88
N ALA A 366 3.09 8.16 20.82
CA ALA A 366 4.29 7.32 20.87
C ALA A 366 3.95 5.89 21.37
N ASN A 367 4.53 5.46 22.48
CA ASN A 367 4.25 4.15 23.10
C ASN A 367 3.09 4.17 24.10
N GLU A 368 2.53 5.36 24.36
CA GLU A 368 1.44 5.52 25.30
C GLU A 368 0.09 5.52 24.57
N ARG A 369 -0.89 4.91 25.22
CA ARG A 369 -2.29 4.90 24.78
C ARG A 369 -3.10 5.82 25.65
N ALA A 370 -3.69 6.83 25.06
CA ALA A 370 -4.59 7.74 25.74
C ALA A 370 -6.03 7.40 25.36
N GLU A 371 -6.87 7.12 26.36
CA GLU A 371 -8.31 6.99 26.14
C GLU A 371 -8.91 8.39 25.92
N ILE A 372 -9.69 8.53 24.85
CA ILE A 372 -10.36 9.78 24.47
C ILE A 372 -11.86 9.55 24.37
N ASP A 373 -12.65 10.62 24.57
CA ASP A 373 -14.11 10.55 24.55
C ASP A 373 -14.70 10.62 23.14
N GLU A 374 -14.01 11.29 22.22
CA GLU A 374 -14.49 11.51 20.86
C GLU A 374 -13.35 11.63 19.84
N ILE A 375 -13.65 11.25 18.59
CA ILE A 375 -12.81 11.54 17.42
C ILE A 375 -13.60 12.49 16.54
N ILE A 376 -12.94 13.56 16.09
CA ILE A 376 -13.50 14.59 15.23
C ILE A 376 -13.07 14.42 13.76
N ALA A 377 -13.77 15.08 12.85
CA ALA A 377 -13.50 15.03 11.43
C ALA A 377 -12.03 15.36 11.11
N GLY A 378 -11.41 14.57 10.25
CA GLY A 378 -10.01 14.70 9.84
C GLY A 378 -9.01 14.02 10.78
N ASP A 379 -9.46 13.38 11.86
CA ASP A 379 -8.57 12.73 12.83
C ASP A 379 -8.50 11.21 12.65
N ILE A 380 -7.49 10.62 13.25
CA ILE A 380 -7.21 9.18 13.24
C ILE A 380 -7.13 8.69 14.68
N ALA A 381 -7.84 7.62 14.97
CA ALA A 381 -7.76 6.95 16.27
C ALA A 381 -8.19 5.48 16.16
N ALA A 382 -8.05 4.72 17.24
CA ALA A 382 -8.45 3.32 17.29
C ALA A 382 -9.72 3.14 18.11
N CYS A 383 -10.66 2.33 17.60
CA CYS A 383 -11.86 1.92 18.30
C CYS A 383 -11.69 0.54 18.91
N VAL A 384 -12.14 0.38 20.14
CA VAL A 384 -12.21 -0.89 20.86
C VAL A 384 -13.64 -1.36 20.94
N GLY A 385 -13.88 -2.64 20.77
CA GLY A 385 -15.22 -3.24 20.93
C GLY A 385 -15.96 -3.53 19.64
N LEU A 386 -15.39 -3.23 18.48
CA LEU A 386 -15.95 -3.62 17.19
C LEU A 386 -15.66 -5.10 16.94
N LYS A 387 -16.68 -5.88 16.59
CA LYS A 387 -16.58 -7.35 16.52
C LYS A 387 -16.46 -7.89 15.08
N GLU A 388 -17.13 -7.25 14.14
CA GLU A 388 -17.27 -7.77 12.77
C GLU A 388 -16.68 -6.86 11.69
N VAL A 389 -16.05 -5.76 12.05
CA VAL A 389 -15.43 -4.84 11.10
C VAL A 389 -14.14 -5.45 10.54
N THR A 390 -14.00 -5.43 9.23
CA THR A 390 -12.75 -5.81 8.54
C THR A 390 -12.10 -4.60 7.86
N THR A 391 -10.83 -4.73 7.50
CA THR A 391 -10.08 -3.64 6.86
C THR A 391 -10.74 -3.21 5.53
N GLY A 392 -10.87 -1.91 5.34
CA GLY A 392 -11.47 -1.32 4.14
C GLY A 392 -12.97 -1.07 4.24
N GLU A 393 -13.62 -1.46 5.32
CA GLU A 393 -15.04 -1.22 5.52
C GLU A 393 -15.32 0.19 6.05
N THR A 394 -16.52 0.68 5.74
CA THR A 394 -16.98 2.01 6.14
C THR A 394 -17.85 1.92 7.38
N LEU A 395 -17.62 2.82 8.32
CA LEU A 395 -18.52 3.11 9.44
C LEU A 395 -19.22 4.44 9.20
N ALA A 396 -20.53 4.48 9.32
CA ALA A 396 -21.31 5.68 9.05
C ALA A 396 -22.43 5.86 10.08
N ASP A 397 -23.00 7.08 10.11
CA ASP A 397 -24.23 7.35 10.84
C ASP A 397 -25.36 6.49 10.24
N PRO A 398 -26.08 5.70 11.05
CA PRO A 398 -27.20 4.89 10.56
C PRO A 398 -28.28 5.70 9.81
N ALA A 399 -28.43 6.98 10.12
CA ALA A 399 -29.39 7.88 9.46
C ALA A 399 -28.92 8.41 8.10
N ALA A 400 -27.63 8.30 7.80
CA ALA A 400 -27.02 8.77 6.55
C ALA A 400 -25.97 7.78 6.04
N PRO A 401 -26.36 6.59 5.58
CA PRO A 401 -25.43 5.57 5.11
C PRO A 401 -24.62 6.04 3.90
N ILE A 402 -23.33 5.72 3.90
CA ILE A 402 -22.41 5.92 2.78
C ILE A 402 -21.41 4.77 2.77
N ILE A 403 -21.06 4.28 1.58
CA ILE A 403 -19.95 3.35 1.39
C ILE A 403 -18.84 4.16 0.74
N LEU A 404 -17.75 4.39 1.49
CA LEU A 404 -16.58 5.09 0.97
C LEU A 404 -15.84 4.20 -0.03
N GLU A 405 -15.11 4.81 -0.95
CA GLU A 405 -14.29 4.09 -1.91
C GLU A 405 -13.40 3.05 -1.22
N ARG A 406 -13.52 1.80 -1.67
CA ARG A 406 -12.79 0.69 -1.07
C ARG A 406 -11.33 0.67 -1.47
N MET A 407 -10.49 0.15 -0.57
CA MET A 407 -9.12 -0.22 -0.91
C MET A 407 -9.12 -1.46 -1.77
N VAL A 408 -8.24 -1.50 -2.78
CA VAL A 408 -7.97 -2.68 -3.59
C VAL A 408 -6.73 -3.36 -3.04
N PHE A 409 -6.88 -4.60 -2.59
CA PHE A 409 -5.78 -5.36 -2.04
C PHE A 409 -5.21 -6.33 -3.08
N PRO A 410 -3.86 -6.49 -3.13
CA PRO A 410 -3.24 -7.44 -4.04
C PRO A 410 -3.58 -8.89 -3.66
N GLU A 411 -3.74 -9.74 -4.67
CA GLU A 411 -3.91 -11.18 -4.46
C GLU A 411 -2.56 -11.83 -4.09
N PRO A 412 -2.57 -12.81 -3.17
CA PRO A 412 -1.36 -13.53 -2.82
C PRO A 412 -0.73 -14.28 -4.00
N VAL A 413 0.58 -14.38 -4.02
CA VAL A 413 1.34 -15.03 -5.10
C VAL A 413 2.11 -16.26 -4.66
N ILE A 414 2.26 -16.48 -3.36
CA ILE A 414 2.98 -17.61 -2.78
C ILE A 414 2.12 -18.29 -1.72
N ALA A 415 2.21 -19.61 -1.61
CA ALA A 415 1.46 -20.40 -0.64
C ALA A 415 2.35 -21.42 0.06
N GLN A 416 2.02 -21.75 1.31
CA GLN A 416 2.68 -22.78 2.11
C GLN A 416 1.65 -23.58 2.88
N ALA A 417 1.92 -24.88 3.07
CA ALA A 417 1.16 -25.69 4.00
C ALA A 417 1.66 -25.44 5.43
N VAL A 418 0.76 -25.33 6.38
CA VAL A 418 1.07 -25.26 7.81
C VAL A 418 0.33 -26.34 8.57
N GLU A 419 1.05 -27.01 9.48
CA GLU A 419 0.50 -28.07 10.32
C GLU A 419 0.85 -27.81 11.77
N PRO A 420 -0.11 -27.93 12.71
CA PRO A 420 0.21 -27.79 14.12
C PRO A 420 1.13 -28.92 14.57
N LYS A 421 2.09 -28.64 15.44
CA LYS A 421 3.00 -29.66 15.99
C LYS A 421 2.30 -30.61 16.95
N SER A 422 1.18 -30.22 17.53
CA SER A 422 0.39 -31.04 18.46
C SER A 422 -1.11 -30.88 18.23
N LYS A 423 -1.92 -31.80 18.72
CA LYS A 423 -3.38 -31.67 18.68
C LYS A 423 -3.89 -30.47 19.49
N ALA A 424 -3.21 -30.11 20.58
CA ALA A 424 -3.54 -28.96 21.40
C ALA A 424 -3.33 -27.64 20.64
N ASP A 425 -2.39 -27.62 19.70
CA ASP A 425 -2.10 -26.43 18.89
C ASP A 425 -3.08 -26.24 17.73
N GLN A 426 -3.86 -27.29 17.36
CA GLN A 426 -4.75 -27.22 16.21
C GLN A 426 -5.84 -26.15 16.37
N GLU A 427 -6.51 -26.13 17.50
CA GLU A 427 -7.55 -25.14 17.81
C GLU A 427 -6.94 -23.72 17.93
N LYS A 428 -5.82 -23.60 18.63
CA LYS A 428 -5.09 -22.34 18.77
C LYS A 428 -4.61 -21.82 17.41
N MET A 429 -4.13 -22.70 16.53
CA MET A 429 -3.69 -22.31 15.19
C MET A 429 -4.86 -21.76 14.35
N GLY A 430 -6.03 -22.39 14.42
CA GLY A 430 -7.23 -21.89 13.75
C GLY A 430 -7.61 -20.48 14.19
N ILE A 431 -7.58 -20.22 15.49
CA ILE A 431 -7.86 -18.90 16.07
C ILE A 431 -6.78 -17.88 15.63
N ALA A 432 -5.50 -18.25 15.73
CA ALA A 432 -4.39 -17.40 15.33
C ALA A 432 -4.48 -17.01 13.85
N LEU A 433 -4.68 -17.97 12.97
CA LEU A 433 -4.79 -17.73 11.52
C LEU A 433 -6.00 -16.86 11.17
N SER A 434 -7.15 -17.07 11.83
CA SER A 434 -8.33 -16.22 11.65
C SER A 434 -8.05 -14.76 12.02
N ARG A 435 -7.38 -14.52 13.13
CA ARG A 435 -7.04 -13.16 13.58
C ARG A 435 -6.03 -12.50 12.66
N LEU A 436 -4.99 -13.22 12.24
CA LEU A 436 -3.99 -12.70 11.31
C LEU A 436 -4.60 -12.39 9.95
N ALA A 437 -5.50 -13.23 9.45
CA ALA A 437 -6.21 -12.98 8.20
C ALA A 437 -7.17 -11.78 8.28
N ALA A 438 -7.77 -11.53 9.44
CA ALA A 438 -8.60 -10.34 9.67
C ALA A 438 -7.78 -9.05 9.68
N GLU A 439 -6.54 -9.11 10.19
CA GLU A 439 -5.61 -7.96 10.20
C GLU A 439 -5.05 -7.64 8.81
N ASP A 440 -4.80 -8.65 8.01
CA ASP A 440 -4.10 -8.53 6.72
C ASP A 440 -4.91 -9.13 5.57
N PRO A 441 -5.59 -8.33 4.76
CA PRO A 441 -6.37 -8.80 3.61
C PRO A 441 -5.55 -9.45 2.49
N SER A 442 -4.24 -9.24 2.44
CA SER A 442 -3.34 -9.93 1.49
C SER A 442 -2.92 -11.32 1.97
N PHE A 443 -3.24 -11.66 3.20
CA PHE A 443 -3.01 -12.97 3.78
C PHE A 443 -4.29 -13.82 3.69
N ARG A 444 -4.19 -14.98 3.05
CA ARG A 444 -5.33 -15.88 2.86
C ARG A 444 -5.07 -17.22 3.53
N VAL A 445 -6.13 -17.78 4.10
CA VAL A 445 -6.09 -19.10 4.73
C VAL A 445 -7.18 -19.95 4.12
N ARG A 446 -6.84 -21.17 3.69
CA ARG A 446 -7.78 -22.14 3.18
C ARG A 446 -7.40 -23.55 3.62
N THR A 447 -8.38 -24.44 3.63
CA THR A 447 -8.14 -25.86 3.82
C THR A 447 -8.15 -26.53 2.44
N ASP A 448 -7.13 -27.32 2.16
CA ASP A 448 -7.08 -28.14 0.95
C ASP A 448 -8.00 -29.35 1.17
N GLU A 449 -9.04 -29.47 0.35
CA GLU A 449 -10.05 -30.54 0.47
C GLU A 449 -9.48 -31.92 0.22
N GLU A 450 -8.45 -32.04 -0.62
CA GLU A 450 -7.85 -33.33 -0.95
C GLU A 450 -6.89 -33.82 0.14
N SER A 451 -6.01 -32.96 0.62
CA SER A 451 -4.99 -33.32 1.61
C SER A 451 -5.42 -33.06 3.07
N GLY A 452 -6.46 -32.27 3.27
CA GLY A 452 -6.88 -31.81 4.59
C GLY A 452 -5.90 -30.81 5.25
N GLN A 453 -4.87 -30.38 4.52
CA GLN A 453 -3.88 -29.45 5.02
C GLN A 453 -4.41 -28.02 5.05
N THR A 454 -3.95 -27.24 6.03
CA THR A 454 -4.18 -25.79 6.06
C THR A 454 -3.13 -25.12 5.19
N ILE A 455 -3.57 -24.33 4.21
CA ILE A 455 -2.72 -23.58 3.29
C ILE A 455 -2.81 -22.11 3.62
N ILE A 456 -1.66 -21.47 3.83
CA ILE A 456 -1.53 -20.02 3.97
C ILE A 456 -0.93 -19.44 2.69
N ALA A 457 -1.41 -18.28 2.29
CA ALA A 457 -0.94 -17.58 1.09
C ALA A 457 -0.66 -16.11 1.41
N GLY A 458 0.37 -15.56 0.79
CA GLY A 458 0.83 -14.19 1.02
C GLY A 458 1.61 -13.61 -0.15
N MET A 459 2.19 -12.44 0.05
CA MET A 459 2.86 -11.65 -0.98
C MET A 459 4.33 -12.04 -1.21
N GLY A 460 4.93 -12.78 -0.30
CA GLY A 460 6.32 -13.21 -0.41
C GLY A 460 6.74 -14.10 0.75
N GLU A 461 7.94 -14.66 0.66
CA GLU A 461 8.49 -15.57 1.68
C GLU A 461 8.64 -14.86 3.03
N LEU A 462 9.14 -13.63 3.05
CA LEU A 462 9.29 -12.85 4.27
C LEU A 462 7.94 -12.54 4.92
N HIS A 463 6.93 -12.21 4.13
CA HIS A 463 5.58 -11.98 4.62
C HIS A 463 5.04 -13.20 5.38
N LEU A 464 5.11 -14.39 4.78
CA LEU A 464 4.65 -15.63 5.42
C LEU A 464 5.51 -16.03 6.62
N GLU A 465 6.83 -15.86 6.55
CA GLU A 465 7.75 -16.12 7.67
C GLU A 465 7.40 -15.28 8.89
N ILE A 466 7.14 -14.00 8.70
CA ILE A 466 6.75 -13.08 9.79
C ILE A 466 5.41 -13.50 10.41
N LEU A 467 4.43 -13.87 9.60
CA LEU A 467 3.13 -14.32 10.10
C LEU A 467 3.22 -15.61 10.89
N VAL A 468 4.02 -16.57 10.44
CA VAL A 468 4.28 -17.82 11.19
C VAL A 468 5.00 -17.55 12.50
N ASP A 469 5.97 -16.66 12.50
CA ASP A 469 6.68 -16.24 13.71
C ASP A 469 5.74 -15.50 14.69
N ARG A 470 4.82 -14.70 14.19
CA ARG A 470 3.76 -14.07 15.00
C ARG A 470 2.83 -15.09 15.65
N MET A 471 2.47 -16.17 14.95
CA MET A 471 1.69 -17.25 15.55
C MET A 471 2.40 -17.83 16.77
N ARG A 472 3.70 -18.04 16.67
CA ARG A 472 4.52 -18.55 17.77
C ARG A 472 4.61 -17.56 18.93
N ARG A 473 4.91 -16.30 18.64
CA ARG A 473 5.17 -15.27 19.67
C ARG A 473 3.92 -14.73 20.34
N GLU A 474 2.89 -14.42 19.55
CA GLU A 474 1.67 -13.75 20.03
C GLU A 474 0.58 -14.74 20.46
N PHE A 475 0.49 -15.89 19.81
CA PHE A 475 -0.57 -16.89 20.05
C PHE A 475 -0.05 -18.18 20.69
N ASN A 476 1.25 -18.27 20.91
CA ASN A 476 1.89 -19.46 21.48
C ASN A 476 1.55 -20.76 20.74
N VAL A 477 1.59 -20.69 19.41
CA VAL A 477 1.32 -21.81 18.51
C VAL A 477 2.59 -22.17 17.75
N GLU A 478 3.02 -23.41 17.86
CA GLU A 478 4.09 -23.96 17.03
C GLU A 478 3.53 -24.76 15.86
N ALA A 479 4.03 -24.48 14.66
CA ALA A 479 3.60 -25.14 13.44
C ALA A 479 4.79 -25.61 12.59
N ASN A 480 4.60 -26.72 11.87
CA ASN A 480 5.50 -27.13 10.81
C ASN A 480 5.07 -26.47 9.51
N VAL A 481 6.03 -25.92 8.79
CA VAL A 481 5.78 -25.17 7.55
C VAL A 481 6.39 -25.93 6.38
N GLY A 482 5.59 -26.16 5.35
CA GLY A 482 6.04 -26.77 4.09
C GLY A 482 6.84 -25.83 3.21
N LYS A 483 7.34 -26.32 2.08
CA LYS A 483 8.06 -25.49 1.11
C LYS A 483 7.11 -24.51 0.43
N PRO A 484 7.59 -23.28 0.09
CA PRO A 484 6.80 -22.33 -0.68
C PRO A 484 6.35 -22.89 -2.03
N GLN A 485 5.11 -22.61 -2.39
CA GLN A 485 4.49 -23.00 -3.65
C GLN A 485 3.98 -21.77 -4.40
N VAL A 486 4.12 -21.78 -5.71
CA VAL A 486 3.59 -20.68 -6.54
C VAL A 486 2.07 -20.77 -6.64
N ALA A 487 1.41 -19.65 -6.45
CA ALA A 487 -0.05 -19.54 -6.68
C ALA A 487 -0.33 -19.27 -8.15
N TYR A 488 -0.51 -20.34 -8.93
CA TYR A 488 -0.90 -20.23 -10.33
C TYR A 488 -2.38 -19.84 -10.47
N ARG A 489 -2.75 -19.38 -11.67
CA ARG A 489 -4.12 -19.06 -12.07
C ARG A 489 -4.42 -19.70 -13.42
N GLU A 490 -5.70 -19.76 -13.78
CA GLU A 490 -6.15 -20.17 -15.10
C GLU A 490 -6.94 -19.03 -15.74
N THR A 491 -6.98 -19.00 -17.06
CA THR A 491 -7.84 -18.09 -17.82
C THR A 491 -8.17 -18.71 -19.18
N ILE A 492 -9.01 -18.05 -19.94
CA ILE A 492 -9.37 -18.46 -21.29
C ILE A 492 -8.79 -17.51 -22.33
N ARG A 493 -8.51 -18.01 -23.53
CA ARG A 493 -7.95 -17.21 -24.63
C ARG A 493 -8.92 -17.04 -25.81
N LYS A 494 -9.97 -17.82 -25.85
CA LYS A 494 -11.00 -17.77 -26.90
C LYS A 494 -12.38 -17.65 -26.30
N SER A 495 -13.32 -17.19 -27.11
CA SER A 495 -14.73 -17.23 -26.77
C SER A 495 -15.31 -18.62 -27.00
N ALA A 496 -16.24 -19.03 -26.15
CA ALA A 496 -17.08 -20.22 -26.37
C ALA A 496 -18.54 -19.75 -26.35
N THR A 497 -19.26 -20.06 -27.42
CA THR A 497 -20.64 -19.61 -27.62
C THR A 497 -21.62 -20.76 -27.44
N ASP A 498 -22.78 -20.43 -26.89
CA ASP A 498 -23.93 -21.34 -26.77
C ASP A 498 -23.59 -22.69 -26.12
N VAL A 499 -22.82 -22.63 -25.02
CA VAL A 499 -22.46 -23.82 -24.26
C VAL A 499 -23.53 -24.16 -23.23
N GLU A 500 -24.09 -25.36 -23.32
CA GLU A 500 -25.17 -25.81 -22.48
C GLU A 500 -24.64 -26.41 -21.16
N GLY A 501 -25.26 -25.98 -20.04
CA GLY A 501 -25.11 -26.62 -18.73
C GLY A 501 -26.45 -27.16 -18.27
N LYS A 502 -26.51 -28.45 -17.99
CA LYS A 502 -27.75 -29.14 -17.62
C LYS A 502 -27.53 -30.03 -16.40
N PHE A 503 -28.41 -29.86 -15.43
CA PHE A 503 -28.47 -30.73 -14.26
C PHE A 503 -29.86 -31.30 -14.11
N VAL A 504 -30.00 -32.57 -14.39
CA VAL A 504 -31.26 -33.31 -14.31
C VAL A 504 -31.06 -34.54 -13.44
N ARG A 505 -31.85 -34.65 -12.39
CA ARG A 505 -31.81 -35.79 -11.48
C ARG A 505 -33.23 -36.20 -11.14
N GLN A 506 -33.58 -37.46 -11.40
CA GLN A 506 -34.84 -38.05 -10.98
C GLN A 506 -34.56 -39.28 -10.11
N SER A 507 -34.94 -39.21 -8.85
CA SER A 507 -34.86 -40.33 -7.92
C SER A 507 -36.10 -40.33 -7.06
N GLY A 508 -37.07 -41.21 -7.37
CA GLY A 508 -38.24 -41.57 -6.58
C GLY A 508 -38.87 -40.48 -5.69
N GLY A 509 -39.37 -39.40 -6.28
CA GLY A 509 -39.93 -38.23 -5.56
C GLY A 509 -39.76 -36.95 -6.37
N LYS A 510 -39.59 -35.82 -5.70
CA LYS A 510 -39.31 -34.52 -6.34
C LYS A 510 -37.95 -34.61 -7.05
N GLY A 511 -37.91 -34.42 -8.35
CA GLY A 511 -36.69 -34.41 -9.15
C GLY A 511 -35.93 -33.11 -9.01
N GLN A 512 -34.83 -32.98 -9.76
CA GLN A 512 -34.03 -31.73 -9.87
C GLN A 512 -33.85 -31.42 -11.36
N TYR A 513 -34.06 -30.16 -11.72
CA TYR A 513 -33.90 -29.66 -13.07
C TYR A 513 -33.31 -28.25 -13.10
N GLY A 514 -32.17 -28.12 -13.74
CA GLY A 514 -31.56 -26.83 -14.06
C GLY A 514 -30.98 -26.85 -15.46
N HIS A 515 -31.19 -25.79 -16.24
CA HIS A 515 -30.70 -25.69 -17.60
C HIS A 515 -30.32 -24.27 -17.91
N VAL A 516 -29.06 -24.06 -18.30
CA VAL A 516 -28.51 -22.76 -18.68
C VAL A 516 -27.67 -22.87 -19.95
N VAL A 517 -27.59 -21.81 -20.69
CA VAL A 517 -26.71 -21.68 -21.86
C VAL A 517 -25.85 -20.47 -21.70
N PHE A 518 -24.53 -20.66 -21.74
CA PHE A 518 -23.53 -19.60 -21.59
C PHE A 518 -22.82 -19.29 -22.89
N THR A 519 -22.49 -18.02 -23.04
CA THR A 519 -21.43 -17.55 -23.92
C THR A 519 -20.37 -16.91 -23.03
N ILE A 520 -19.15 -17.39 -23.10
CA ILE A 520 -18.04 -16.83 -22.35
C ILE A 520 -16.99 -16.23 -23.26
N GLU A 521 -16.34 -15.18 -22.81
CA GLU A 521 -15.26 -14.52 -23.54
C GLU A 521 -14.14 -14.07 -22.60
N PRO A 522 -12.89 -13.93 -23.11
CA PRO A 522 -11.82 -13.39 -22.31
C PRO A 522 -12.09 -11.93 -21.91
N ASN A 523 -11.79 -11.59 -20.67
CA ASN A 523 -11.75 -10.21 -20.22
C ASN A 523 -10.32 -9.67 -20.32
N GLU A 524 -10.15 -8.36 -20.27
CA GLU A 524 -8.82 -7.74 -20.23
C GLU A 524 -8.06 -8.18 -18.97
N PRO A 525 -6.73 -8.40 -19.05
CA PRO A 525 -5.94 -8.78 -17.90
C PRO A 525 -6.13 -7.82 -16.70
N GLY A 526 -6.45 -8.40 -15.53
CA GLY A 526 -6.69 -7.65 -14.30
C GLY A 526 -8.09 -7.06 -14.13
N LYS A 527 -8.96 -7.18 -15.13
CA LYS A 527 -10.34 -6.68 -15.05
C LYS A 527 -11.30 -7.61 -14.28
N GLY A 528 -10.89 -8.84 -14.05
CA GLY A 528 -11.63 -9.78 -13.24
C GLY A 528 -12.85 -10.39 -13.92
N PHE A 529 -13.82 -10.77 -13.10
CA PHE A 529 -15.04 -11.45 -13.51
C PHE A 529 -16.19 -10.47 -13.73
N GLU A 530 -16.89 -10.62 -14.87
CA GLU A 530 -18.12 -9.91 -15.16
C GLU A 530 -19.20 -10.89 -15.58
N PHE A 531 -20.40 -10.75 -15.01
CA PHE A 531 -21.56 -11.56 -15.31
C PHE A 531 -22.66 -10.71 -15.95
N PHE A 532 -23.21 -11.18 -17.09
CA PHE A 532 -24.26 -10.49 -17.83
C PHE A 532 -25.48 -11.40 -17.93
N ASP A 533 -26.62 -10.90 -17.45
CA ASP A 533 -27.93 -11.51 -17.63
C ASP A 533 -28.52 -11.02 -18.96
N GLU A 534 -28.51 -11.88 -19.97
CA GLU A 534 -29.06 -11.61 -21.30
C GLU A 534 -30.31 -12.45 -21.60
N ILE A 535 -30.99 -12.93 -20.56
CA ILE A 535 -32.20 -13.75 -20.71
C ILE A 535 -33.34 -12.91 -21.30
N LYS A 536 -33.97 -13.47 -22.32
CA LYS A 536 -35.15 -12.91 -22.98
C LYS A 536 -36.35 -13.84 -22.77
N GLY A 537 -37.53 -13.22 -22.60
CA GLY A 537 -38.79 -13.96 -22.49
C GLY A 537 -38.97 -14.76 -21.20
N GLY A 538 -38.14 -14.54 -20.19
CA GLY A 538 -38.28 -15.21 -18.88
C GLY A 538 -38.04 -16.70 -18.91
N VAL A 539 -37.28 -17.21 -19.88
CA VAL A 539 -36.99 -18.65 -20.02
C VAL A 539 -36.21 -19.23 -18.82
N VAL A 540 -35.47 -18.40 -18.13
CA VAL A 540 -34.96 -18.68 -16.79
C VAL A 540 -35.63 -17.67 -15.83
N PRO A 541 -36.41 -18.13 -14.83
CA PRO A 541 -37.02 -17.25 -13.86
C PRO A 541 -35.98 -16.38 -13.16
N ARG A 542 -36.29 -15.09 -12.96
CA ARG A 542 -35.37 -14.12 -12.32
C ARG A 542 -34.88 -14.55 -10.94
N GLU A 543 -35.70 -15.28 -10.21
CA GLU A 543 -35.34 -15.80 -8.89
C GLU A 543 -34.13 -16.76 -8.89
N TYR A 544 -33.88 -17.47 -10.03
CA TYR A 544 -32.77 -18.41 -10.16
C TYR A 544 -31.48 -17.79 -10.72
N ILE A 545 -31.51 -16.59 -11.26
CA ILE A 545 -30.33 -15.95 -11.86
C ILE A 545 -29.21 -15.71 -10.82
N PRO A 546 -29.49 -15.26 -9.57
CA PRO A 546 -28.45 -15.20 -8.55
C PRO A 546 -27.79 -16.52 -8.23
N ALA A 547 -28.53 -17.63 -8.26
CA ALA A 547 -27.99 -18.97 -8.09
C ALA A 547 -27.07 -19.39 -9.25
N VAL A 548 -27.41 -19.01 -10.47
CA VAL A 548 -26.57 -19.23 -11.66
C VAL A 548 -25.25 -18.48 -11.53
N GLN A 549 -25.28 -17.20 -11.14
CA GLN A 549 -24.08 -16.40 -10.90
C GLN A 549 -23.20 -17.00 -9.82
N LYS A 550 -23.77 -17.41 -8.70
CA LYS A 550 -23.03 -18.08 -7.62
C LYS A 550 -22.41 -19.41 -8.08
N GLY A 551 -23.10 -20.16 -8.92
CA GLY A 551 -22.56 -21.38 -9.49
C GLY A 551 -21.36 -21.15 -10.39
N VAL A 552 -21.39 -20.08 -11.20
CA VAL A 552 -20.26 -19.66 -12.04
C VAL A 552 -19.08 -19.24 -11.15
N GLU A 553 -19.31 -18.43 -10.15
CA GLU A 553 -18.28 -17.97 -9.21
C GLU A 553 -17.62 -19.15 -8.47
N GLU A 554 -18.42 -20.12 -8.03
CA GLU A 554 -17.90 -21.33 -7.39
C GLU A 554 -17.08 -22.19 -8.36
N ALA A 555 -17.53 -22.34 -9.60
CA ALA A 555 -16.79 -23.06 -10.62
C ALA A 555 -15.46 -22.39 -10.98
N MET A 556 -15.39 -21.07 -10.90
CA MET A 556 -14.16 -20.31 -11.13
C MET A 556 -13.10 -20.51 -10.05
N THR A 557 -13.48 -20.88 -8.84
CA THR A 557 -12.51 -21.17 -7.77
C THR A 557 -11.68 -22.42 -8.03
N SER A 558 -12.15 -23.29 -8.89
CA SER A 558 -11.52 -24.56 -9.25
C SER A 558 -11.52 -24.72 -10.76
N GLY A 559 -10.41 -24.36 -11.38
CA GLY A 559 -10.26 -24.37 -12.84
C GLY A 559 -10.28 -25.75 -13.48
N VAL A 560 -10.33 -25.77 -14.81
CA VAL A 560 -10.51 -26.98 -15.61
C VAL A 560 -9.20 -27.67 -16.04
N LEU A 561 -8.05 -26.99 -15.93
CA LEU A 561 -6.75 -27.55 -16.30
C LEU A 561 -6.04 -28.21 -15.13
N ALA A 562 -5.84 -27.48 -14.05
CA ALA A 562 -5.08 -27.93 -12.89
C ALA A 562 -5.74 -27.57 -11.54
N GLY A 563 -6.98 -27.13 -11.56
CA GLY A 563 -7.72 -26.77 -10.35
C GLY A 563 -7.36 -25.42 -9.74
N TYR A 564 -6.63 -24.56 -10.46
CA TYR A 564 -6.34 -23.19 -10.01
C TYR A 564 -7.50 -22.24 -10.30
N PRO A 565 -7.63 -21.15 -9.54
CA PRO A 565 -8.70 -20.18 -9.79
C PRO A 565 -8.66 -19.62 -11.22
N VAL A 566 -9.84 -19.50 -11.83
CA VAL A 566 -10.02 -18.88 -13.14
C VAL A 566 -10.20 -17.38 -12.95
N VAL A 567 -9.51 -16.58 -13.75
CA VAL A 567 -9.56 -15.11 -13.70
C VAL A 567 -9.84 -14.51 -15.07
N ASP A 568 -10.29 -13.26 -15.11
CA ASP A 568 -10.44 -12.43 -16.31
C ASP A 568 -11.37 -13.07 -17.36
N VAL A 569 -12.61 -13.32 -16.97
CA VAL A 569 -13.65 -13.92 -17.81
C VAL A 569 -14.93 -13.10 -17.77
N LYS A 570 -15.55 -12.91 -18.92
CA LYS A 570 -16.92 -12.39 -19.07
C LYS A 570 -17.86 -13.56 -19.35
N VAL A 571 -18.91 -13.68 -18.56
CA VAL A 571 -19.91 -14.74 -18.70
C VAL A 571 -21.26 -14.11 -19.04
N HIS A 572 -21.84 -14.53 -20.16
CA HIS A 572 -23.16 -14.15 -20.61
C HIS A 572 -24.13 -15.32 -20.46
N LEU A 573 -25.14 -15.16 -19.62
CA LEU A 573 -26.26 -16.09 -19.54
C LEU A 573 -27.27 -15.71 -20.62
N THR A 574 -27.32 -16.50 -21.70
CA THR A 574 -28.08 -16.17 -22.91
C THR A 574 -29.40 -16.88 -23.04
N PHE A 575 -29.49 -18.11 -22.51
CA PHE A 575 -30.67 -18.94 -22.60
C PHE A 575 -30.73 -19.97 -21.46
N GLY A 576 -31.81 -20.64 -21.33
CA GLY A 576 -32.02 -21.74 -20.40
C GLY A 576 -33.47 -22.19 -20.41
N SER A 577 -33.82 -23.08 -19.52
CA SER A 577 -35.19 -23.51 -19.29
C SER A 577 -35.39 -23.98 -17.86
N ASP A 578 -36.60 -23.92 -17.39
CA ASP A 578 -36.99 -24.39 -16.06
C ASP A 578 -38.07 -25.51 -16.15
N HIS A 579 -38.29 -26.18 -15.03
CA HIS A 579 -39.35 -27.12 -14.83
C HIS A 579 -40.18 -26.71 -13.62
N GLU A 580 -41.49 -26.59 -13.78
CA GLU A 580 -42.40 -26.04 -12.77
C GLU A 580 -42.25 -26.65 -11.36
N VAL A 581 -41.94 -27.96 -11.28
CA VAL A 581 -41.85 -28.69 -10.03
C VAL A 581 -40.43 -28.97 -9.57
N ASP A 582 -39.53 -29.24 -10.50
CA ASP A 582 -38.18 -29.80 -10.24
C ASP A 582 -37.07 -28.74 -10.23
N SER A 583 -37.35 -27.52 -10.65
CA SER A 583 -36.38 -26.44 -10.63
C SER A 583 -36.19 -25.86 -9.21
N SER A 584 -34.95 -25.55 -8.87
CA SER A 584 -34.55 -24.97 -7.59
C SER A 584 -33.26 -24.17 -7.75
N ASP A 585 -32.94 -23.33 -6.76
CA ASP A 585 -31.66 -22.64 -6.72
C ASP A 585 -30.48 -23.61 -6.82
N GLN A 586 -30.55 -24.71 -6.09
CA GLN A 586 -29.50 -25.73 -6.10
C GLN A 586 -29.31 -26.37 -7.48
N ALA A 587 -30.44 -26.68 -8.18
CA ALA A 587 -30.38 -27.27 -9.51
C ALA A 587 -29.78 -26.33 -10.54
N PHE A 588 -30.14 -25.04 -10.50
CA PHE A 588 -29.55 -24.01 -11.37
C PHE A 588 -28.09 -23.71 -11.03
N LYS A 589 -27.71 -23.73 -9.77
CA LYS A 589 -26.32 -23.62 -9.34
C LYS A 589 -25.45 -24.74 -9.92
N MET A 590 -25.92 -25.98 -9.82
CA MET A 590 -25.23 -27.14 -10.39
C MET A 590 -25.14 -27.08 -11.91
N ALA A 591 -26.22 -26.67 -12.57
CA ALA A 591 -26.25 -26.50 -14.02
C ALA A 591 -25.22 -25.41 -14.46
N ALA A 592 -25.13 -24.32 -13.72
CA ALA A 592 -24.16 -23.25 -13.95
C ALA A 592 -22.73 -23.74 -13.81
N ILE A 593 -22.43 -24.53 -12.77
CA ILE A 593 -21.11 -25.13 -12.56
C ILE A 593 -20.70 -25.99 -13.76
N PHE A 594 -21.58 -26.92 -14.19
CA PHE A 594 -21.30 -27.77 -15.32
C PHE A 594 -21.16 -27.00 -16.63
N GLY A 595 -22.05 -26.03 -16.87
CA GLY A 595 -22.04 -25.21 -18.07
C GLY A 595 -20.78 -24.34 -18.17
N PHE A 596 -20.38 -23.72 -17.09
CA PHE A 596 -19.18 -22.93 -17.07
C PHE A 596 -17.91 -23.75 -17.27
N LYS A 597 -17.79 -24.88 -16.60
CA LYS A 597 -16.63 -25.77 -16.76
C LYS A 597 -16.50 -26.28 -18.19
N GLU A 598 -17.59 -26.65 -18.82
CA GLU A 598 -17.59 -27.08 -20.22
C GLU A 598 -17.24 -25.95 -21.17
N ALA A 599 -17.80 -24.76 -20.95
CA ALA A 599 -17.45 -23.55 -21.71
C ALA A 599 -15.96 -23.19 -21.58
N ALA A 600 -15.42 -23.25 -20.38
CA ALA A 600 -14.00 -22.99 -20.14
C ALA A 600 -13.09 -23.99 -20.88
N ARG A 601 -13.45 -25.27 -20.89
CA ARG A 601 -12.70 -26.32 -21.66
C ARG A 601 -12.66 -26.00 -23.15
N ARG A 602 -13.75 -25.48 -23.72
CA ARG A 602 -13.86 -25.13 -25.14
C ARG A 602 -13.19 -23.78 -25.49
N ALA A 603 -12.90 -22.97 -24.51
CA ALA A 603 -12.41 -21.60 -24.67
C ALA A 603 -10.88 -21.47 -24.66
N ASN A 604 -10.16 -22.52 -24.97
CA ASN A 604 -8.69 -22.58 -24.92
C ASN A 604 -8.14 -22.12 -23.56
N PRO A 605 -8.36 -22.90 -22.50
CA PRO A 605 -7.85 -22.53 -21.17
C PRO A 605 -6.33 -22.62 -21.11
N VAL A 606 -5.71 -21.71 -20.36
CA VAL A 606 -4.26 -21.62 -20.18
C VAL A 606 -3.92 -21.40 -18.72
N ILE A 607 -2.71 -21.80 -18.33
CA ILE A 607 -2.15 -21.53 -17.01
C ILE A 607 -1.46 -20.15 -17.02
N LEU A 608 -1.74 -19.37 -16.00
CA LEU A 608 -1.05 -18.11 -15.73
C LEU A 608 -0.06 -18.29 -14.59
N GLU A 609 1.13 -17.75 -14.76
CA GLU A 609 2.18 -17.71 -13.73
C GLU A 609 2.48 -16.28 -13.29
N PRO A 610 2.79 -16.05 -11.99
CA PRO A 610 3.16 -14.74 -11.52
C PRO A 610 4.55 -14.36 -12.02
N MET A 611 4.65 -13.17 -12.62
CA MET A 611 5.89 -12.56 -13.09
C MET A 611 6.35 -11.51 -12.09
N MET A 612 7.61 -11.59 -11.72
CA MET A 612 8.24 -10.70 -10.76
C MET A 612 9.09 -9.65 -11.47
N ALA A 613 8.96 -8.40 -11.04
CA ALA A 613 9.89 -7.35 -11.42
C ALA A 613 11.12 -7.46 -10.51
N VAL A 614 12.26 -7.82 -11.12
CA VAL A 614 13.53 -8.03 -10.43
C VAL A 614 14.50 -6.94 -10.82
N GLU A 615 15.16 -6.32 -9.85
CA GLU A 615 16.28 -5.40 -10.09
C GLU A 615 17.48 -5.88 -9.28
N VAL A 616 18.59 -6.12 -9.97
CA VAL A 616 19.85 -6.56 -9.37
C VAL A 616 20.87 -5.43 -9.45
N GLU A 617 21.40 -5.03 -8.31
CA GLU A 617 22.49 -4.07 -8.19
C GLU A 617 23.80 -4.85 -8.00
N THR A 618 24.70 -4.75 -8.97
CA THR A 618 25.93 -5.53 -9.00
C THR A 618 27.13 -4.69 -9.46
N PRO A 619 28.36 -5.02 -9.00
CA PRO A 619 29.56 -4.50 -9.63
C PRO A 619 29.60 -4.85 -11.12
N GLU A 620 30.15 -3.95 -11.92
CA GLU A 620 30.21 -4.10 -13.40
C GLU A 620 30.82 -5.42 -13.86
N GLU A 621 31.84 -5.91 -13.17
CA GLU A 621 32.51 -7.18 -13.48
C GLU A 621 31.60 -8.42 -13.44
N TYR A 622 30.49 -8.38 -12.65
CA TYR A 622 29.54 -9.47 -12.55
C TYR A 622 28.25 -9.26 -13.38
N ALA A 623 28.12 -8.10 -14.02
CA ALA A 623 26.89 -7.76 -14.74
C ALA A 623 26.52 -8.79 -15.81
N GLY A 624 27.50 -9.24 -16.60
CA GLY A 624 27.29 -10.27 -17.62
C GLY A 624 26.82 -11.61 -17.04
N THR A 625 27.44 -12.04 -15.95
CA THR A 625 27.07 -13.29 -15.24
C THR A 625 25.67 -13.22 -14.70
N VAL A 626 25.29 -12.10 -14.07
CA VAL A 626 23.95 -11.87 -13.53
C VAL A 626 22.90 -11.85 -14.64
N MET A 627 23.16 -11.15 -15.76
CA MET A 627 22.25 -11.14 -16.91
C MET A 627 22.05 -12.53 -17.50
N GLY A 628 23.13 -13.30 -17.66
CA GLY A 628 23.07 -14.67 -18.15
C GLY A 628 22.26 -15.59 -17.23
N ASP A 629 22.43 -15.46 -15.93
CA ASP A 629 21.67 -16.22 -14.94
C ASP A 629 20.18 -15.86 -14.95
N LEU A 630 19.84 -14.57 -15.01
CA LEU A 630 18.43 -14.14 -15.11
C LEU A 630 17.77 -14.66 -16.39
N SER A 631 18.49 -14.67 -17.50
CA SER A 631 18.01 -15.25 -18.76
C SER A 631 17.81 -16.76 -18.67
N SER A 632 18.68 -17.48 -17.96
CA SER A 632 18.54 -18.92 -17.71
C SER A 632 17.31 -19.27 -16.85
N ARG A 633 16.83 -18.31 -16.06
CA ARG A 633 15.60 -18.40 -15.24
C ARG A 633 14.34 -18.00 -16.01
N ARG A 634 14.35 -18.04 -17.31
CA ARG A 634 13.27 -17.55 -18.18
C ARG A 634 12.98 -16.06 -17.98
N GLY A 635 13.96 -15.31 -17.49
CA GLY A 635 13.87 -13.87 -17.29
C GLY A 635 14.02 -13.11 -18.59
N MET A 636 13.26 -12.03 -18.71
CA MET A 636 13.39 -11.06 -19.79
C MET A 636 14.09 -9.82 -19.24
N VAL A 637 15.36 -9.64 -19.59
CA VAL A 637 16.12 -8.45 -19.21
C VAL A 637 15.58 -7.24 -19.97
N GLN A 638 15.11 -6.23 -19.24
CA GLN A 638 14.48 -5.04 -19.81
C GLN A 638 15.43 -3.87 -19.94
N GLY A 639 16.49 -3.83 -19.15
CA GLY A 639 17.44 -2.73 -19.17
C GLY A 639 18.57 -2.89 -18.18
N MET A 640 19.59 -2.10 -18.38
CA MET A 640 20.76 -2.01 -17.50
C MET A 640 21.16 -0.54 -17.41
N GLU A 641 21.28 -0.03 -16.20
CA GLU A 641 21.64 1.37 -15.92
C GLU A 641 22.93 1.43 -15.11
N ASP A 642 23.72 2.46 -15.35
CA ASP A 642 24.89 2.74 -14.54
C ASP A 642 24.49 3.27 -13.15
N MET A 643 25.16 2.77 -12.12
CA MET A 643 24.97 3.22 -10.75
C MET A 643 26.00 4.27 -10.36
N VAL A 644 25.63 5.15 -9.45
CA VAL A 644 26.55 6.08 -8.82
C VAL A 644 27.54 5.32 -7.94
N GLY A 645 28.81 5.65 -8.06
CA GLY A 645 29.87 4.97 -7.32
C GLY A 645 30.39 3.71 -7.99
N GLY A 646 29.93 3.42 -9.21
CA GLY A 646 30.33 2.25 -10.00
C GLY A 646 29.41 1.06 -9.79
N GLY A 647 29.15 0.33 -10.86
CA GLY A 647 28.27 -0.83 -10.86
C GLY A 647 27.08 -0.65 -11.81
N LYS A 648 26.26 -1.69 -11.92
CA LYS A 648 25.12 -1.76 -12.81
C LYS A 648 23.85 -2.14 -12.06
N ALA A 649 22.73 -1.53 -12.40
CA ALA A 649 21.40 -1.95 -12.02
C ALA A 649 20.73 -2.67 -13.20
N ILE A 650 20.42 -3.94 -13.04
CA ILE A 650 19.84 -4.79 -14.08
C ILE A 650 18.37 -5.02 -13.75
N LYS A 651 17.48 -4.62 -14.65
CA LYS A 651 16.03 -4.83 -14.53
C LYS A 651 15.57 -5.99 -15.40
N ALA A 652 14.78 -6.89 -14.82
CA ALA A 652 14.25 -8.03 -15.54
C ALA A 652 12.86 -8.41 -15.04
N GLU A 653 12.08 -9.08 -15.89
CA GLU A 653 10.85 -9.78 -15.49
C GLU A 653 11.15 -11.28 -15.45
N VAL A 654 10.95 -11.91 -14.31
CA VAL A 654 11.28 -13.32 -14.10
C VAL A 654 10.09 -14.04 -13.45
N PRO A 655 9.74 -15.26 -13.90
CA PRO A 655 8.70 -16.04 -13.23
C PRO A 655 9.08 -16.34 -11.77
N LEU A 656 8.13 -16.19 -10.85
CA LEU A 656 8.37 -16.43 -9.42
C LEU A 656 8.92 -17.83 -9.15
N SER A 657 8.46 -18.83 -9.89
CA SER A 657 8.94 -20.23 -9.75
C SER A 657 10.44 -20.40 -9.95
N GLN A 658 11.08 -19.47 -10.66
CA GLN A 658 12.51 -19.47 -10.94
C GLN A 658 13.34 -18.66 -9.94
N MET A 659 12.67 -17.98 -9.01
CA MET A 659 13.32 -17.05 -8.08
C MET A 659 13.56 -17.63 -6.70
N PHE A 660 13.03 -18.79 -6.37
CA PHE A 660 13.28 -19.43 -5.08
C PHE A 660 14.77 -19.75 -4.92
N GLY A 661 15.35 -19.34 -3.79
CA GLY A 661 16.78 -19.53 -3.52
C GLY A 661 17.71 -18.57 -4.25
N TYR A 662 17.20 -17.60 -4.98
CA TYR A 662 18.02 -16.67 -5.78
C TYR A 662 19.01 -15.87 -4.95
N ALA A 663 18.66 -15.47 -3.73
CA ALA A 663 19.55 -14.74 -2.83
C ALA A 663 20.87 -15.47 -2.60
N THR A 664 20.82 -16.78 -2.36
CA THR A 664 22.03 -17.62 -2.14
C THR A 664 22.85 -17.73 -3.43
N GLU A 665 22.22 -17.97 -4.56
CA GLU A 665 22.91 -18.09 -5.84
C GLU A 665 23.54 -16.76 -6.28
N LEU A 666 22.84 -15.66 -6.09
CA LEU A 666 23.37 -14.33 -6.39
C LEU A 666 24.63 -14.01 -5.56
N ARG A 667 24.61 -14.33 -4.28
CA ARG A 667 25.78 -14.18 -3.40
C ARG A 667 26.97 -15.03 -3.88
N SER A 668 26.69 -16.26 -4.28
CA SER A 668 27.74 -17.15 -4.81
C SER A 668 28.36 -16.63 -6.11
N MET A 669 27.52 -16.12 -7.03
CA MET A 669 27.99 -15.57 -8.31
C MET A 669 28.80 -14.29 -8.16
N THR A 670 28.50 -13.48 -7.16
CA THR A 670 29.02 -12.10 -7.01
C THR A 670 29.87 -11.93 -5.76
N GLN A 671 30.26 -13.02 -5.11
CA GLN A 671 31.06 -12.99 -3.88
C GLN A 671 30.47 -12.09 -2.79
N GLY A 672 29.13 -12.10 -2.68
CA GLY A 672 28.41 -11.31 -1.71
C GLY A 672 28.28 -9.82 -2.03
N ARG A 673 28.72 -9.38 -3.21
CA ARG A 673 28.80 -7.95 -3.60
C ARG A 673 27.56 -7.43 -4.31
N ALA A 674 26.60 -8.28 -4.69
CA ALA A 674 25.36 -7.87 -5.33
C ALA A 674 24.16 -7.99 -4.38
N ASN A 675 23.19 -7.11 -4.59
CA ASN A 675 21.90 -7.12 -3.92
C ASN A 675 20.79 -7.15 -4.98
N TYR A 676 19.62 -7.65 -4.62
CA TYR A 676 18.46 -7.60 -5.49
C TYR A 676 17.19 -7.23 -4.72
N THR A 677 16.24 -6.71 -5.47
CA THR A 677 14.88 -6.50 -5.02
C THR A 677 13.92 -7.20 -5.98
N MET A 678 12.80 -7.67 -5.48
CA MET A 678 11.81 -8.40 -6.25
C MET A 678 10.42 -8.03 -5.78
N GLU A 679 9.52 -7.70 -6.73
CA GLU A 679 8.12 -7.45 -6.43
C GLU A 679 7.23 -8.10 -7.49
N PHE A 680 6.00 -8.45 -7.10
CA PHE A 680 5.01 -8.96 -8.03
C PHE A 680 4.63 -7.87 -9.04
N LYS A 681 4.60 -8.21 -10.33
CA LYS A 681 4.19 -7.29 -11.39
C LYS A 681 2.84 -7.66 -12.01
N HIS A 682 2.73 -8.84 -12.60
CA HIS A 682 1.51 -9.32 -13.25
C HIS A 682 1.54 -10.83 -13.42
N TYR A 683 0.41 -11.40 -13.79
CA TYR A 683 0.32 -12.78 -14.28
C TYR A 683 0.51 -12.81 -15.79
N ALA A 684 1.27 -13.80 -16.28
CA ALA A 684 1.48 -14.05 -17.70
C ALA A 684 1.24 -15.51 -18.03
N GLU A 685 0.88 -15.80 -19.29
CA GLU A 685 0.70 -17.16 -19.77
C GLU A 685 1.99 -17.96 -19.65
N ALA A 686 1.92 -19.12 -18.97
CA ALA A 686 3.04 -20.03 -18.87
C ALA A 686 3.33 -20.70 -20.24
N PRO A 687 4.60 -20.88 -20.63
CA PRO A 687 4.94 -21.65 -21.80
C PRO A 687 4.36 -23.08 -21.74
N LYS A 688 4.05 -23.65 -22.88
CA LYS A 688 3.38 -24.95 -22.97
C LYS A 688 4.05 -26.05 -22.15
N ASN A 689 5.37 -26.17 -22.23
CA ASN A 689 6.13 -27.16 -21.46
C ASN A 689 6.03 -26.94 -19.94
N VAL A 690 6.01 -25.69 -19.50
CA VAL A 690 5.83 -25.32 -18.09
C VAL A 690 4.41 -25.61 -17.64
N ALA A 691 3.41 -25.22 -18.43
CA ALA A 691 2.00 -25.51 -18.15
C ALA A 691 1.72 -27.02 -18.06
N ASP A 692 2.26 -27.81 -18.98
CA ASP A 692 2.10 -29.27 -18.96
C ASP A 692 2.72 -29.90 -17.70
N ALA A 693 3.87 -29.41 -17.25
CA ALA A 693 4.51 -29.87 -16.01
C ALA A 693 3.66 -29.51 -14.77
N ILE A 694 3.07 -28.32 -14.74
CA ILE A 694 2.19 -27.89 -13.65
C ILE A 694 0.93 -28.75 -13.58
N ILE A 695 0.30 -28.99 -14.73
CA ILE A 695 -0.91 -29.84 -14.83
C ILE A 695 -0.59 -31.27 -14.38
N ALA A 696 0.53 -31.83 -14.83
CA ALA A 696 0.96 -33.19 -14.46
C ALA A 696 1.27 -33.30 -12.95
N ALA A 697 1.84 -32.27 -12.35
CA ALA A 697 2.13 -32.24 -10.91
C ALA A 697 0.85 -32.23 -10.05
N ARG A 698 -0.22 -31.60 -10.53
CA ARG A 698 -1.53 -31.55 -9.84
C ARG A 698 -2.35 -32.82 -10.03
N ALA A 699 -2.11 -33.58 -11.09
CA ALA A 699 -2.80 -34.83 -11.35
C ALA A 699 -2.30 -36.01 -10.48
N LYS A 700 -1.15 -35.84 -9.81
CA LYS A 700 -0.61 -36.80 -8.82
C LYS A 700 -1.09 -36.47 -7.41
#